data_a0c231ff2c8ab0b04fc3893a391a9cfa
#
_entry.id   a0c231ff2c8ab0b04fc3893a391a9cfa
#
_cell.length_a   1.000
_cell.length_b   1.000
_cell.length_c   1.000
_cell.angle_alpha   90.00
_cell.angle_beta   90.00
_cell.angle_gamma   90.00
#
_symmetry.space_group_name_H-M   'P 1'
#
loop_
_entity.id
_entity.type
_entity.pdbx_description
1 polymer ?
#
loop_
_entity_poly.entity_id
_entity_poly.type
_entity_poly.pdbx_seq_one_letter_code
_entity_poly.pdbx_strand_id
1 'polypeptide(L)'
;MDALQRSSARLRVVCPYLRNMPPKKLCQLTRAYSVSRLSSPLLSRAKQCPIMSQSIAESTCSGPQGVTKTTVAGASGSHTVSAPHPLTKSWLERAGGVCPVGGHMMASQQRAYSTQTPAAYAAMVSSPDSTVRAPTSAPAPASSATEALHSSPPYQRRTPGSGLGRLPEPAPSEGPGFDFEKFYHDELKLKHDQNTYRYFNNINRLAQKAPMGHLTEEEGHEITVWCANDYQNMSRHPRVLAAMKETLEKYGAGAGGTRNIAGHNMHVEHCEEVLARLHRKDAALVFGSCYAANDAALTVLGSKLPGCVILSDESNHASMIQGIRHSGAKKMIYKHNDMADLEAKLKSLPVSTPKIIAFESVYSMSGTVGPIEQTVALAKKYGAITFLDEVHAVGMYGPHGAGVAEHLDWMLNATMPPGRLRGTVMDSVDIITATLGKAYGNVGGYIAGSNRLVDLIRSYAPQFIFSTTLPPAVLVGAATAVEVLMESNRTRQLQQIRTRELKQALLSAGIPLQSNPSHIVPVLVGSAEKAKLASDMLLNEYGCYVQPINYPTVAMGLERLRITPTPQHTSQHVAQLVDALKEVWQRLKLRTVDDLLAAPRDGSDVLADLFRRSQFEDNNSPLWTDAMLTMPSEMLVNSDSAALRCGCDAATSITSSTDTPASSTHA
;
A
#
# COMPACT_ATOMS: atom_id res chain seq x y z
N MET A 1 6.87 14.82 46.78
CA MET A 1 6.53 14.47 45.36
C MET A 1 6.87 13.01 45.04
N ASP A 2 7.96 12.45 45.55
CA ASP A 2 8.39 11.07 45.23
C ASP A 2 7.44 9.95 45.70
N ALA A 3 6.75 10.12 46.84
CA ALA A 3 5.80 9.12 47.33
C ALA A 3 4.55 8.99 46.41
N LEU A 4 4.07 10.13 45.89
CA LEU A 4 2.93 10.18 44.95
C LEU A 4 3.29 9.60 43.57
N GLN A 5 4.55 9.79 43.13
CA GLN A 5 5.03 9.20 41.88
C GLN A 5 5.21 7.68 41.99
N ARG A 6 5.68 7.16 43.14
CA ARG A 6 5.83 5.71 43.38
C ARG A 6 4.47 5.01 43.50
N SER A 7 3.46 5.67 44.14
CA SER A 7 2.10 5.16 44.22
C SER A 7 1.43 5.08 42.83
N SER A 8 1.63 6.12 41.99
CA SER A 8 1.08 6.15 40.64
C SER A 8 1.71 5.08 39.70
N ALA A 9 2.98 4.76 39.88
CA ALA A 9 3.67 3.72 39.14
C ALA A 9 3.15 2.31 39.52
N ARG A 10 2.87 2.04 40.79
CA ARG A 10 2.30 0.77 41.25
C ARG A 10 0.87 0.56 40.72
N LEU A 11 0.03 1.59 40.70
CA LEU A 11 -1.34 1.52 40.15
C LEU A 11 -1.37 1.17 38.66
N ARG A 12 -0.38 1.59 37.88
CA ARG A 12 -0.25 1.21 36.47
C ARG A 12 0.06 -0.27 36.24
N VAL A 13 0.80 -0.89 37.14
CA VAL A 13 1.18 -2.32 37.00
C VAL A 13 0.00 -3.24 37.32
N VAL A 14 -0.90 -2.83 38.20
CA VAL A 14 -1.94 -3.69 38.77
C VAL A 14 -3.31 -3.53 38.09
N CYS A 15 -3.60 -2.36 37.50
CA CYS A 15 -4.91 -2.10 36.89
C CYS A 15 -4.80 -1.82 35.38
N PRO A 16 -5.36 -2.68 34.51
CA PRO A 16 -5.31 -2.53 33.06
C PRO A 16 -5.89 -1.20 32.56
N TYR A 17 -6.90 -0.65 33.23
CA TYR A 17 -7.54 0.61 32.88
C TYR A 17 -6.69 1.86 33.19
N LEU A 18 -5.82 1.77 34.20
CA LEU A 18 -4.93 2.88 34.57
C LEU A 18 -3.59 2.84 33.82
N ARG A 19 -3.30 1.73 33.16
CA ARG A 19 -2.05 1.50 32.45
C ARG A 19 -1.85 2.50 31.29
N ASN A 20 -2.92 2.85 30.60
CA ASN A 20 -2.92 3.74 29.43
C ASN A 20 -3.31 5.19 29.77
N MET A 21 -3.49 5.54 31.04
CA MET A 21 -3.89 6.90 31.43
C MET A 21 -2.68 7.85 31.42
N PRO A 22 -2.80 9.07 30.81
CA PRO A 22 -1.72 10.05 30.81
C PRO A 22 -1.25 10.40 32.24
N PRO A 23 0.06 10.58 32.50
CA PRO A 23 0.62 10.84 33.81
C PRO A 23 -0.04 12.03 34.55
N LYS A 24 -0.39 13.11 33.83
CA LYS A 24 -1.08 14.28 34.39
C LYS A 24 -2.48 13.97 34.92
N LYS A 25 -3.24 13.12 34.22
CA LYS A 25 -4.58 12.69 34.68
C LYS A 25 -4.50 11.72 35.85
N LEU A 26 -3.51 10.86 35.89
CA LEU A 26 -3.28 9.94 37.01
C LEU A 26 -2.86 10.69 38.27
N CYS A 27 -1.99 11.72 38.15
CA CYS A 27 -1.65 12.63 39.27
C CYS A 27 -2.83 13.47 39.76
N GLN A 28 -3.76 13.86 38.91
CA GLN A 28 -4.99 14.55 39.32
C GLN A 28 -5.92 13.62 40.09
N LEU A 29 -6.07 12.38 39.70
CA LEU A 29 -6.81 11.35 40.42
C LEU A 29 -6.21 11.10 41.81
N THR A 30 -4.90 10.91 41.90
CA THR A 30 -4.22 10.68 43.18
C THR A 30 -4.26 11.92 44.09
N ARG A 31 -4.25 13.14 43.59
CA ARG A 31 -4.47 14.38 44.37
C ARG A 31 -5.90 14.51 44.85
N ALA A 32 -6.91 14.13 44.07
CA ALA A 32 -8.32 14.13 44.50
C ALA A 32 -8.57 13.15 45.66
N TYR A 33 -7.78 12.07 45.78
CA TYR A 33 -7.83 11.10 46.86
C TYR A 33 -7.19 11.61 48.17
N SER A 34 -6.25 12.52 48.10
CA SER A 34 -5.55 13.03 49.30
C SER A 34 -6.24 14.24 49.97
N VAL A 35 -7.29 14.79 49.34
CA VAL A 35 -8.05 15.94 49.88
C VAL A 35 -9.40 15.42 50.39
N SER A 36 -9.56 15.34 51.70
CA SER A 36 -10.69 14.77 52.43
C SER A 36 -11.99 15.63 52.40
N ARG A 37 -12.31 16.26 51.29
CA ARG A 37 -13.55 17.04 51.11
C ARG A 37 -14.10 16.95 49.69
N LEU A 38 -14.55 15.78 49.25
CA LEU A 38 -15.43 15.71 48.09
C LEU A 38 -16.22 14.40 48.12
N SER A 39 -17.52 14.51 48.38
CA SER A 39 -18.53 13.47 48.13
C SER A 39 -18.78 13.35 46.64
N SER A 40 -17.85 12.76 45.90
CA SER A 40 -18.01 12.49 44.48
C SER A 40 -18.47 11.04 44.29
N PRO A 41 -19.44 10.76 43.41
CA PRO A 41 -19.89 9.40 43.09
C PRO A 41 -18.76 8.47 42.69
N LEU A 42 -17.65 8.99 42.17
CA LEU A 42 -16.43 8.26 41.84
C LEU A 42 -15.67 7.75 43.08
N LEU A 43 -15.64 8.53 44.17
CA LEU A 43 -14.98 8.17 45.42
C LEU A 43 -15.70 7.02 46.12
N SER A 44 -17.04 7.04 46.14
CA SER A 44 -17.88 5.97 46.67
C SER A 44 -17.66 4.66 45.96
N ARG A 45 -17.52 4.66 44.63
CA ARG A 45 -17.27 3.46 43.84
C ARG A 45 -15.82 3.00 43.92
N ALA A 46 -14.85 3.88 44.05
CA ALA A 46 -13.46 3.54 44.27
C ALA A 46 -13.22 2.79 45.57
N LYS A 47 -14.00 3.09 46.63
CA LYS A 47 -13.99 2.33 47.90
C LYS A 47 -14.50 0.89 47.76
N GLN A 48 -15.28 0.60 46.74
CA GLN A 48 -15.82 -0.73 46.46
C GLN A 48 -14.85 -1.61 45.64
N CYS A 49 -13.77 -1.04 45.11
CA CYS A 49 -12.74 -1.79 44.42
C CYS A 49 -11.66 -2.25 45.40
N PRO A 50 -11.43 -3.57 45.56
CA PRO A 50 -10.46 -4.12 46.52
C PRO A 50 -9.05 -3.58 46.37
N ILE A 51 -8.62 -3.33 45.13
CA ILE A 51 -7.29 -2.84 44.80
C ILE A 51 -7.14 -1.36 45.20
N MET A 52 -8.15 -0.56 44.99
CA MET A 52 -8.12 0.87 45.30
C MET A 52 -8.37 1.16 46.80
N SER A 53 -9.18 0.34 47.49
CA SER A 53 -9.39 0.44 48.93
C SER A 53 -8.12 0.10 49.73
N GLN A 54 -7.32 -0.88 49.28
CA GLN A 54 -6.04 -1.24 49.90
C GLN A 54 -5.00 -0.09 49.71
N SER A 55 -4.93 0.51 48.56
CA SER A 55 -4.05 1.68 48.28
C SER A 55 -4.46 2.92 49.07
N ILE A 56 -5.75 3.08 49.37
CA ILE A 56 -6.27 4.17 50.21
C ILE A 56 -5.89 3.93 51.68
N ALA A 57 -6.00 2.69 52.16
CA ALA A 57 -5.62 2.34 53.52
C ALA A 57 -4.10 2.54 53.76
N GLU A 58 -3.26 2.14 52.83
CA GLU A 58 -1.80 2.34 52.90
C GLU A 58 -1.39 3.83 52.86
N SER A 59 -2.20 4.71 52.23
CA SER A 59 -1.95 6.16 52.17
C SER A 59 -2.35 6.90 53.44
N THR A 60 -3.25 6.32 54.27
CA THR A 60 -3.74 6.94 55.51
C THR A 60 -2.91 6.58 56.75
N CYS A 61 -2.04 5.56 56.62
CA CYS A 61 -1.18 5.13 57.77
C CYS A 61 0.19 5.82 57.83
N SER A 62 0.52 6.75 56.91
CA SER A 62 1.78 7.51 56.93
C SER A 62 1.57 8.93 57.51
N GLY A 63 1.38 9.00 58.83
CA GLY A 63 1.55 10.22 59.60
C GLY A 63 3.03 10.51 59.89
N PRO A 64 3.46 11.74 60.13
CA PRO A 64 4.88 12.07 60.20
C PRO A 64 5.47 11.70 61.55
N GLN A 65 6.41 10.77 61.60
CA GLN A 65 7.34 10.60 62.70
C GLN A 65 8.78 10.51 62.23
N GLY A 66 9.55 11.34 62.81
CA GLY A 66 10.95 11.45 63.19
C GLY A 66 12.04 10.76 62.34
N VAL A 67 12.93 11.65 61.93
CA VAL A 67 14.23 11.36 61.33
C VAL A 67 15.17 10.72 62.37
N THR A 68 15.71 9.54 62.09
CA THR A 68 17.03 9.16 62.57
C THR A 68 17.83 8.52 61.43
N LYS A 69 19.01 9.08 61.21
CA LYS A 69 20.05 8.60 60.29
C LYS A 69 20.71 7.37 60.88
N THR A 70 20.84 6.31 60.09
CA THR A 70 21.91 5.34 60.26
C THR A 70 22.40 4.87 58.90
N THR A 71 23.66 5.10 58.66
CA THR A 71 24.48 4.62 57.56
C THR A 71 24.80 3.15 57.73
N VAL A 72 24.59 2.29 56.71
CA VAL A 72 25.36 1.07 56.51
C VAL A 72 25.51 0.77 55.02
N ALA A 73 26.68 0.33 54.68
CA ALA A 73 27.24 0.09 53.37
C ALA A 73 26.70 -1.18 52.65
N GLY A 74 26.72 -1.10 51.35
CA GLY A 74 27.05 -2.08 50.33
C GLY A 74 26.52 -3.52 50.40
N ALA A 75 25.75 -3.92 49.40
CA ALA A 75 25.90 -5.24 48.75
C ALA A 75 25.09 -5.29 47.45
N SER A 76 25.73 -5.74 46.40
CA SER A 76 25.20 -6.10 45.10
C SER A 76 24.18 -7.24 45.19
N GLY A 77 23.03 -7.08 44.54
CA GLY A 77 22.02 -8.15 44.48
C GLY A 77 21.15 -8.00 43.21
N SER A 78 21.24 -9.03 42.37
CA SER A 78 20.48 -9.25 41.15
C SER A 78 18.97 -9.24 41.41
N HIS A 79 18.23 -8.42 40.65
CA HIS A 79 16.76 -8.44 40.70
C HIS A 79 16.19 -9.51 39.77
N THR A 80 15.74 -10.61 40.38
CA THR A 80 14.80 -11.54 39.75
C THR A 80 13.39 -10.96 39.83
N VAL A 81 12.72 -10.87 38.71
CA VAL A 81 11.32 -10.45 38.61
C VAL A 81 10.44 -11.58 39.10
N SER A 82 9.79 -11.40 40.26
CA SER A 82 8.83 -12.37 40.81
C SER A 82 7.49 -12.30 40.05
N ALA A 83 6.94 -13.48 39.80
CA ALA A 83 5.64 -13.70 39.17
C ALA A 83 4.48 -13.08 39.98
N PRO A 84 3.35 -12.68 39.34
CA PRO A 84 2.23 -12.08 40.03
C PRO A 84 1.51 -13.04 40.96
N HIS A 85 1.06 -12.52 42.10
CA HIS A 85 0.43 -13.26 43.21
C HIS A 85 -0.88 -13.96 42.77
N PRO A 86 -1.14 -15.22 43.20
CA PRO A 86 -2.27 -16.04 42.74
C PRO A 86 -3.68 -15.50 43.01
N LEU A 87 -3.83 -14.53 43.92
CA LEU A 87 -5.12 -13.99 44.34
C LEU A 87 -5.82 -13.07 43.31
N THR A 88 -5.08 -12.54 42.34
CA THR A 88 -5.64 -11.64 41.32
C THR A 88 -6.38 -12.38 40.19
N LYS A 89 -5.94 -13.59 39.88
CA LYS A 89 -6.53 -14.40 38.80
C LYS A 89 -7.89 -14.99 39.17
N SER A 90 -8.04 -15.44 40.40
CA SER A 90 -9.29 -16.05 40.89
C SER A 90 -10.44 -15.07 41.11
N TRP A 91 -10.16 -13.77 41.26
CA TRP A 91 -11.20 -12.73 41.44
C TRP A 91 -11.76 -12.26 40.10
N LEU A 92 -10.92 -12.11 39.06
CA LEU A 92 -11.36 -11.76 37.71
C LEU A 92 -12.28 -12.81 37.10
N GLU A 93 -12.01 -14.08 37.39
CA GLU A 93 -12.84 -15.20 36.93
C GLU A 93 -14.19 -15.29 37.70
N ARG A 94 -14.25 -14.86 38.96
CA ARG A 94 -15.49 -14.87 39.76
C ARG A 94 -16.39 -13.63 39.56
N ALA A 95 -15.84 -12.52 39.09
CA ALA A 95 -16.57 -11.26 38.90
C ALA A 95 -17.10 -11.06 37.46
N GLY A 96 -17.07 -12.05 36.58
CA GLY A 96 -17.58 -11.94 35.22
C GLY A 96 -16.91 -10.88 34.35
N GLY A 97 -15.69 -10.49 34.69
CA GLY A 97 -14.83 -9.62 33.85
C GLY A 97 -15.18 -8.13 33.79
N VAL A 98 -16.14 -7.64 34.55
CA VAL A 98 -16.56 -6.23 34.50
C VAL A 98 -16.07 -5.44 35.75
N CYS A 99 -15.16 -4.51 35.54
CA CYS A 99 -14.73 -3.56 36.57
C CYS A 99 -15.79 -2.45 36.76
N PRO A 100 -16.31 -2.21 37.97
CA PRO A 100 -17.37 -1.21 38.23
C PRO A 100 -16.98 0.22 37.81
N VAL A 101 -15.69 0.53 37.75
CA VAL A 101 -15.18 1.87 37.37
C VAL A 101 -15.04 2.00 35.85
N GLY A 102 -14.68 0.92 35.16
CA GLY A 102 -14.52 0.91 33.69
C GLY A 102 -15.83 1.03 32.92
N GLY A 103 -16.90 0.39 33.43
CA GLY A 103 -18.23 0.42 32.77
C GLY A 103 -18.87 1.83 32.75
N HIS A 104 -18.54 2.67 33.70
CA HIS A 104 -19.12 4.02 33.77
C HIS A 104 -18.39 5.05 32.89
N MET A 105 -17.10 4.86 32.62
CA MET A 105 -16.35 5.71 31.68
C MET A 105 -16.72 5.43 30.21
N MET A 106 -17.07 4.18 29.88
CA MET A 106 -17.57 3.84 28.53
C MET A 106 -19.00 4.36 28.29
N ALA A 107 -19.88 4.29 29.30
CA ALA A 107 -21.25 4.81 29.18
C ALA A 107 -21.32 6.34 29.04
N SER A 108 -20.36 7.09 29.58
CA SER A 108 -20.32 8.56 29.44
C SER A 108 -19.79 8.99 28.04
N GLN A 109 -18.94 8.19 27.40
CA GLN A 109 -18.53 8.44 26.01
C GLN A 109 -19.61 8.07 24.99
N GLN A 110 -20.40 7.03 25.24
CA GLN A 110 -21.53 6.67 24.38
C GLN A 110 -22.69 7.67 24.45
N ARG A 111 -22.89 8.36 25.60
CA ARG A 111 -23.94 9.41 25.71
C ARG A 111 -23.63 10.70 24.95
N ALA A 112 -22.40 10.97 24.60
CA ALA A 112 -22.03 12.14 23.80
C ALA A 112 -22.32 11.97 22.29
N TYR A 113 -22.63 10.77 21.81
CA TYR A 113 -22.92 10.47 20.41
C TYR A 113 -24.37 10.04 20.13
N SER A 114 -25.26 10.02 21.12
CA SER A 114 -26.62 9.45 20.97
C SER A 114 -27.74 10.47 21.15
N THR A 115 -27.62 11.66 20.57
CA THR A 115 -28.77 12.55 20.40
C THR A 115 -28.96 12.88 18.94
N GLN A 116 -29.48 11.93 18.17
CA GLN A 116 -30.35 12.12 17.00
C GLN A 116 -30.52 10.79 16.28
N THR A 117 -31.62 10.07 16.54
CA THR A 117 -32.22 9.14 15.58
C THR A 117 -33.73 9.15 15.74
N PRO A 118 -34.46 9.43 14.67
CA PRO A 118 -35.92 9.29 14.65
C PRO A 118 -36.34 7.84 14.36
N ALA A 119 -37.47 7.48 14.95
CA ALA A 119 -38.17 6.23 14.85
C ALA A 119 -38.77 6.00 13.45
N ALA A 120 -37.95 5.72 12.44
CA ALA A 120 -38.44 5.43 11.06
C ALA A 120 -38.00 4.05 10.51
N TYR A 121 -37.28 3.23 11.27
CA TYR A 121 -36.74 1.97 10.74
C TYR A 121 -37.41 0.70 11.26
N ALA A 122 -38.40 0.82 12.16
CA ALA A 122 -39.08 -0.35 12.77
C ALA A 122 -40.36 -0.81 12.07
N ALA A 123 -40.74 -0.21 10.94
CA ALA A 123 -42.01 -0.50 10.27
C ALA A 123 -41.92 -1.28 8.95
N MET A 124 -40.75 -1.83 8.60
CA MET A 124 -40.56 -2.49 7.29
C MET A 124 -40.26 -4.00 7.33
N VAL A 125 -40.38 -4.66 8.47
CA VAL A 125 -40.19 -6.11 8.55
C VAL A 125 -41.33 -6.75 9.34
N SER A 126 -42.52 -6.88 8.71
CA SER A 126 -43.47 -7.96 9.01
C SER A 126 -44.67 -7.87 8.06
N SER A 127 -44.77 -8.74 7.09
CA SER A 127 -45.88 -9.64 6.77
C SER A 127 -45.78 -10.20 5.36
N PRO A 128 -46.07 -11.47 5.17
CA PRO A 128 -46.08 -12.09 3.86
C PRO A 128 -47.51 -12.09 3.24
N ASP A 129 -47.49 -12.28 1.94
CA ASP A 129 -48.58 -12.76 1.09
C ASP A 129 -49.49 -11.73 0.41
N SER A 130 -49.43 -11.71 -0.89
CA SER A 130 -50.47 -12.11 -1.85
C SER A 130 -50.45 -11.34 -3.18
N THR A 131 -50.31 -12.12 -4.24
CA THR A 131 -50.86 -11.99 -5.60
C THR A 131 -50.95 -10.62 -6.28
N VAL A 132 -50.11 -10.49 -7.28
CA VAL A 132 -50.08 -9.42 -8.27
C VAL A 132 -51.23 -9.53 -9.27
N ARG A 133 -51.95 -8.44 -9.43
CA ARG A 133 -52.77 -8.15 -10.63
C ARG A 133 -52.35 -6.77 -11.16
N ALA A 134 -51.95 -6.71 -12.42
CA ALA A 134 -51.54 -5.48 -13.08
C ALA A 134 -52.76 -4.57 -13.34
N PRO A 135 -52.65 -3.27 -13.20
CA PRO A 135 -53.63 -2.33 -13.74
C PRO A 135 -53.13 -1.65 -15.03
N THR A 136 -54.04 -1.53 -15.92
CA THR A 136 -54.04 -0.84 -17.20
C THR A 136 -53.78 0.66 -17.08
N SER A 137 -53.16 1.19 -18.14
CA SER A 137 -52.79 2.55 -18.38
C SER A 137 -53.91 3.60 -18.28
N ALA A 138 -53.58 4.73 -17.60
CA ALA A 138 -54.26 6.01 -17.79
C ALA A 138 -53.25 7.14 -17.94
N PRO A 139 -53.54 8.20 -18.72
CA PRO A 139 -52.53 9.15 -19.18
C PRO A 139 -52.09 10.15 -18.10
N ALA A 140 -50.82 10.48 -18.08
CA ALA A 140 -50.21 11.44 -17.17
C ALA A 140 -50.49 12.90 -17.59
N PRO A 141 -50.70 13.81 -16.63
CA PRO A 141 -50.70 15.24 -16.93
C PRO A 141 -49.25 15.74 -17.07
N ALA A 142 -49.02 16.60 -18.06
CA ALA A 142 -47.78 17.30 -18.30
C ALA A 142 -47.39 18.17 -17.11
N SER A 143 -46.19 17.95 -16.55
CA SER A 143 -45.54 18.88 -15.66
C SER A 143 -44.12 19.15 -16.15
N SER A 144 -43.95 20.33 -16.68
CA SER A 144 -42.72 20.94 -17.16
C SER A 144 -41.88 21.52 -16.02
N ALA A 145 -41.38 20.69 -15.08
CA ALA A 145 -40.49 21.22 -14.03
C ALA A 145 -39.51 20.21 -13.44
N THR A 146 -39.37 19.00 -14.01
CA THR A 146 -38.50 17.96 -13.43
C THR A 146 -37.32 17.52 -14.33
N GLU A 147 -37.12 18.16 -15.47
CA GLU A 147 -35.99 17.83 -16.38
C GLU A 147 -34.66 18.50 -16.04
N ALA A 148 -34.58 19.37 -15.02
CA ALA A 148 -33.35 20.10 -14.68
C ALA A 148 -32.48 19.43 -13.62
N LEU A 149 -32.81 18.24 -13.11
CA LEU A 149 -32.07 17.58 -12.01
C LEU A 149 -31.25 16.34 -12.40
N HIS A 150 -31.17 15.99 -13.67
CA HIS A 150 -30.16 15.06 -14.16
C HIS A 150 -29.01 15.84 -14.78
N SER A 151 -28.35 16.66 -13.96
CA SER A 151 -27.06 17.22 -14.32
C SER A 151 -26.08 16.08 -14.56
N SER A 152 -25.38 16.16 -15.68
CA SER A 152 -24.30 15.25 -16.11
C SER A 152 -23.40 14.88 -14.92
N PRO A 153 -22.91 13.64 -14.85
CA PRO A 153 -21.94 13.27 -13.80
C PRO A 153 -20.76 14.26 -13.81
N PRO A 154 -20.14 14.53 -12.66
CA PRO A 154 -19.08 15.54 -12.50
C PRO A 154 -17.84 15.32 -13.38
N TYR A 155 -17.73 14.19 -14.08
CA TYR A 155 -16.74 13.94 -15.13
C TYR A 155 -17.48 13.81 -16.47
N GLN A 156 -17.25 14.76 -17.35
CA GLN A 156 -17.83 14.70 -18.69
C GLN A 156 -17.34 13.45 -19.43
N ARG A 157 -18.27 12.62 -19.90
CA ARG A 157 -17.97 11.58 -20.89
C ARG A 157 -17.47 12.29 -22.14
N ARG A 158 -16.27 11.93 -22.61
CA ARG A 158 -15.82 12.36 -23.93
C ARG A 158 -16.63 11.64 -24.99
N THR A 159 -17.39 12.36 -25.77
CA THR A 159 -17.83 11.88 -27.08
C THR A 159 -16.66 12.02 -28.05
N PRO A 160 -16.37 10.98 -28.88
CA PRO A 160 -15.37 11.10 -29.94
C PRO A 160 -15.63 12.34 -30.79
N GLY A 161 -14.62 13.22 -30.94
CA GLY A 161 -14.73 14.44 -31.74
C GLY A 161 -15.18 15.71 -31.00
N SER A 162 -15.58 15.65 -29.73
CA SER A 162 -15.82 16.87 -28.96
C SER A 162 -14.48 17.46 -28.51
N GLY A 163 -14.15 18.63 -29.08
CA GLY A 163 -13.07 19.45 -28.55
C GLY A 163 -13.24 19.71 -27.05
N LEU A 164 -12.20 20.18 -26.38
CA LEU A 164 -12.20 20.57 -24.97
C LEU A 164 -13.47 21.39 -24.68
N GLY A 165 -14.51 20.74 -24.14
CA GLY A 165 -15.73 21.42 -23.75
C GLY A 165 -15.38 22.53 -22.74
N ARG A 166 -15.73 23.77 -23.03
CA ARG A 166 -15.65 24.87 -22.06
C ARG A 166 -16.52 24.45 -20.87
N LEU A 167 -15.97 24.61 -19.68
CA LEU A 167 -16.79 24.55 -18.46
C LEU A 167 -17.91 25.60 -18.60
N PRO A 168 -19.20 25.24 -18.41
CA PRO A 168 -20.26 26.24 -18.39
C PRO A 168 -19.98 27.22 -17.26
N GLU A 169 -20.22 28.52 -17.55
CA GLU A 169 -20.10 29.56 -16.50
C GLU A 169 -21.14 29.27 -15.40
N PRO A 170 -20.77 29.34 -14.12
CA PRO A 170 -21.71 29.15 -13.02
C PRO A 170 -22.72 30.29 -13.00
N ALA A 171 -23.96 29.99 -12.62
CA ALA A 171 -24.94 31.05 -12.34
C ALA A 171 -24.41 31.95 -11.21
N PRO A 172 -24.63 33.30 -11.29
CA PRO A 172 -24.21 34.19 -10.22
C PRO A 172 -24.85 33.79 -8.89
N SER A 173 -24.10 33.80 -7.81
CA SER A 173 -24.65 33.57 -6.47
C SER A 173 -25.56 34.73 -6.05
N GLU A 174 -26.81 34.43 -5.68
CA GLU A 174 -27.75 35.42 -5.16
C GLU A 174 -27.54 35.61 -3.65
N GLY A 175 -26.54 36.42 -3.22
CA GLY A 175 -26.38 36.71 -1.79
C GLY A 175 -25.00 37.24 -1.38
N PRO A 176 -24.86 37.75 -0.14
CA PRO A 176 -23.60 38.35 0.34
C PRO A 176 -22.55 37.32 0.80
N GLY A 177 -22.79 36.02 0.61
CA GLY A 177 -21.90 34.92 1.04
C GLY A 177 -20.74 34.68 0.07
N PHE A 178 -19.79 33.81 0.49
CA PHE A 178 -18.73 33.33 -0.36
C PHE A 178 -19.31 32.48 -1.50
N ASP A 179 -18.95 32.78 -2.74
CA ASP A 179 -19.40 32.04 -3.91
C ASP A 179 -18.57 30.78 -4.13
N PHE A 180 -19.01 29.67 -3.57
CA PHE A 180 -18.34 28.37 -3.67
C PHE A 180 -18.32 27.83 -5.09
N GLU A 181 -19.41 27.98 -5.86
CA GLU A 181 -19.49 27.47 -7.23
C GLU A 181 -18.54 28.21 -8.17
N LYS A 182 -18.46 29.54 -8.02
CA LYS A 182 -17.46 30.34 -8.76
C LYS A 182 -16.04 29.91 -8.39
N PHE A 183 -15.74 29.69 -7.11
CA PHE A 183 -14.43 29.23 -6.68
C PHE A 183 -14.08 27.86 -7.29
N TYR A 184 -15.01 26.89 -7.28
CA TYR A 184 -14.80 25.59 -7.90
C TYR A 184 -14.60 25.70 -9.40
N HIS A 185 -15.38 26.55 -10.08
CA HIS A 185 -15.24 26.82 -11.50
C HIS A 185 -13.85 27.37 -11.84
N ASP A 186 -13.40 28.40 -11.12
CA ASP A 186 -12.12 29.07 -11.36
C ASP A 186 -10.94 28.09 -11.16
N GLU A 187 -10.97 27.25 -10.12
CA GLU A 187 -9.96 26.20 -9.87
C GLU A 187 -9.96 25.13 -10.98
N LEU A 188 -11.13 24.71 -11.43
CA LEU A 188 -11.25 23.75 -12.56
C LEU A 188 -10.78 24.36 -13.88
N LYS A 189 -11.15 25.64 -14.13
CA LYS A 189 -10.70 26.38 -15.31
C LYS A 189 -9.18 26.45 -15.37
N LEU A 190 -8.51 26.74 -14.24
CA LEU A 190 -7.05 26.71 -14.16
C LEU A 190 -6.47 25.36 -14.60
N LYS A 191 -7.12 24.25 -14.22
CA LYS A 191 -6.69 22.90 -14.66
C LYS A 191 -6.85 22.70 -16.16
N HIS A 192 -7.93 23.21 -16.75
CA HIS A 192 -8.14 23.14 -18.19
C HIS A 192 -7.12 24.01 -18.95
N ASP A 193 -6.90 25.24 -18.52
CA ASP A 193 -5.98 26.19 -19.15
C ASP A 193 -4.53 25.67 -19.13
N GLN A 194 -4.15 24.97 -18.07
CA GLN A 194 -2.84 24.33 -17.90
C GLN A 194 -2.71 22.95 -18.57
N ASN A 195 -3.74 22.44 -19.24
CA ASN A 195 -3.80 21.06 -19.73
C ASN A 195 -3.51 19.98 -18.67
N THR A 196 -3.83 20.26 -17.39
CA THR A 196 -3.65 19.35 -16.26
C THR A 196 -4.96 18.72 -15.78
N TYR A 197 -6.09 19.08 -16.39
CA TYR A 197 -7.38 18.45 -16.12
C TYR A 197 -7.37 17.00 -16.62
N ARG A 198 -7.83 16.08 -15.77
CA ARG A 198 -7.83 14.64 -16.07
C ARG A 198 -9.18 14.20 -16.61
N TYR A 199 -9.18 13.70 -17.84
CA TYR A 199 -10.33 13.04 -18.45
C TYR A 199 -10.26 11.53 -18.19
N PHE A 200 -11.42 10.91 -18.01
CA PHE A 200 -11.51 9.48 -17.80
C PHE A 200 -12.15 8.82 -19.02
N ASN A 201 -11.41 7.90 -19.64
CA ASN A 201 -11.96 7.04 -20.68
C ASN A 201 -12.66 5.84 -20.03
N ASN A 202 -13.83 5.49 -20.52
CA ASN A 202 -14.58 4.34 -20.03
C ASN A 202 -14.06 3.06 -20.71
N ILE A 203 -13.09 2.40 -20.09
CA ILE A 203 -12.40 1.22 -20.64
C ILE A 203 -12.87 -0.04 -19.91
N ASN A 204 -13.60 -0.89 -20.60
CA ASN A 204 -14.10 -2.16 -20.09
C ASN A 204 -13.22 -3.31 -20.59
N ARG A 205 -12.27 -3.77 -19.75
CA ARG A 205 -11.34 -4.84 -20.13
C ARG A 205 -12.04 -6.20 -20.15
N LEU A 206 -11.86 -6.97 -21.23
CA LEU A 206 -12.45 -8.30 -21.41
C LEU A 206 -11.61 -9.38 -20.70
N ALA A 207 -12.21 -10.14 -19.80
CA ALA A 207 -11.52 -11.20 -19.08
C ALA A 207 -11.12 -12.37 -20.01
N GLN A 208 -11.97 -12.74 -20.94
CA GLN A 208 -11.76 -13.86 -21.85
C GLN A 208 -10.88 -13.52 -23.06
N LYS A 209 -10.69 -12.24 -23.37
CA LYS A 209 -10.01 -11.79 -24.59
C LYS A 209 -8.91 -10.76 -24.29
N ALA A 210 -7.98 -11.09 -23.40
CA ALA A 210 -6.83 -10.21 -23.13
C ALA A 210 -5.90 -10.10 -24.35
N PRO A 211 -5.33 -8.91 -24.66
CA PRO A 211 -5.39 -7.63 -23.94
C PRO A 211 -6.53 -6.70 -24.37
N MET A 212 -7.62 -7.24 -24.89
CA MET A 212 -8.73 -6.46 -25.45
C MET A 212 -9.64 -5.87 -24.39
N GLY A 213 -10.31 -4.79 -24.76
CA GLY A 213 -11.39 -4.13 -24.05
C GLY A 213 -12.35 -3.46 -25.03
N HIS A 214 -13.41 -2.80 -24.52
CA HIS A 214 -14.32 -1.99 -25.30
C HIS A 214 -14.68 -0.69 -24.57
N LEU A 215 -15.09 0.33 -25.32
CA LEU A 215 -15.44 1.67 -24.80
C LEU A 215 -16.90 1.76 -24.38
N THR A 216 -17.78 1.07 -25.10
CA THR A 216 -19.24 1.06 -24.90
C THR A 216 -19.72 -0.38 -24.72
N GLU A 217 -20.98 -0.57 -24.37
CA GLU A 217 -21.61 -1.90 -24.28
C GLU A 217 -21.91 -2.51 -25.66
N GLU A 218 -21.80 -1.73 -26.73
CA GLU A 218 -22.01 -2.23 -28.10
C GLU A 218 -20.86 -3.16 -28.51
N GLU A 219 -21.19 -4.37 -28.84
CA GLU A 219 -20.29 -5.36 -29.41
C GLU A 219 -19.77 -4.86 -30.76
N GLY A 220 -18.45 -4.81 -30.94
CA GLY A 220 -17.82 -4.48 -32.23
C GLY A 220 -16.76 -3.39 -32.21
N HIS A 221 -16.65 -2.58 -31.15
CA HIS A 221 -15.57 -1.60 -31.01
C HIS A 221 -14.53 -2.06 -29.99
N GLU A 222 -13.87 -3.19 -30.29
CA GLU A 222 -12.79 -3.68 -29.46
C GLU A 222 -11.54 -2.83 -29.63
N ILE A 223 -10.87 -2.58 -28.52
CA ILE A 223 -9.60 -1.86 -28.46
C ILE A 223 -8.54 -2.69 -27.77
N THR A 224 -7.28 -2.49 -28.13
CA THR A 224 -6.12 -3.07 -27.45
C THR A 224 -5.64 -2.15 -26.33
N VAL A 225 -5.56 -2.66 -25.10
CA VAL A 225 -5.21 -1.86 -23.90
C VAL A 225 -3.72 -2.00 -23.60
N TRP A 226 -2.95 -0.92 -23.83
CA TRP A 226 -1.49 -0.88 -23.72
C TRP A 226 -0.95 -0.24 -22.43
N CYS A 227 -1.81 0.26 -21.55
CA CYS A 227 -1.42 1.00 -20.35
C CYS A 227 -1.96 0.42 -19.04
N ALA A 228 -2.45 -0.82 -19.07
CA ALA A 228 -2.95 -1.47 -17.85
C ALA A 228 -1.83 -1.74 -16.85
N ASN A 229 -2.09 -1.49 -15.57
CA ASN A 229 -1.17 -1.86 -14.50
C ASN A 229 -1.24 -3.35 -14.11
N ASP A 230 -2.22 -4.09 -14.62
CA ASP A 230 -2.33 -5.55 -14.47
C ASP A 230 -1.28 -6.26 -15.35
N TYR A 231 0.00 -6.04 -15.03
CA TYR A 231 1.16 -6.41 -15.87
C TYR A 231 1.22 -7.88 -16.24
N GLN A 232 0.72 -8.77 -15.38
CA GLN A 232 0.71 -10.22 -15.56
C GLN A 232 -0.66 -10.78 -15.94
N ASN A 233 -1.68 -9.89 -16.07
CA ASN A 233 -3.09 -10.25 -16.30
C ASN A 233 -3.67 -11.22 -15.26
N MET A 234 -3.22 -11.14 -14.01
CA MET A 234 -3.71 -11.99 -12.93
C MET A 234 -5.18 -11.71 -12.59
N SER A 235 -5.70 -10.49 -12.85
CA SER A 235 -7.12 -10.17 -12.65
C SER A 235 -8.09 -11.08 -13.41
N ARG A 236 -7.61 -11.83 -14.38
CA ARG A 236 -8.40 -12.72 -15.24
C ARG A 236 -7.85 -14.15 -15.29
N HIS A 237 -6.88 -14.47 -14.42
CA HIS A 237 -6.31 -15.81 -14.35
C HIS A 237 -7.35 -16.82 -13.83
N PRO A 238 -7.55 -17.99 -14.49
CA PRO A 238 -8.63 -18.92 -14.15
C PRO A 238 -8.63 -19.37 -12.68
N ARG A 239 -7.46 -19.68 -12.10
CA ARG A 239 -7.34 -20.06 -10.68
C ARG A 239 -7.77 -18.93 -9.76
N VAL A 240 -7.39 -17.68 -10.06
CA VAL A 240 -7.77 -16.50 -9.26
C VAL A 240 -9.28 -16.29 -9.30
N LEU A 241 -9.87 -16.31 -10.50
CA LEU A 241 -11.32 -16.14 -10.66
C LEU A 241 -12.13 -17.26 -9.97
N ALA A 242 -11.67 -18.52 -10.06
CA ALA A 242 -12.33 -19.65 -9.41
C ALA A 242 -12.31 -19.50 -7.87
N ALA A 243 -11.13 -19.19 -7.31
CA ALA A 243 -10.97 -19.00 -5.86
C ALA A 243 -11.80 -17.82 -5.32
N MET A 244 -11.85 -16.70 -6.07
CA MET A 244 -12.68 -15.56 -5.72
C MET A 244 -14.17 -15.90 -5.75
N LYS A 245 -14.63 -16.63 -6.78
CA LYS A 245 -16.04 -17.03 -6.93
C LYS A 245 -16.49 -17.92 -5.78
N GLU A 246 -15.73 -18.96 -5.47
CA GLU A 246 -16.01 -19.86 -4.34
C GLU A 246 -16.08 -19.10 -3.00
N THR A 247 -15.12 -18.20 -2.78
CA THR A 247 -15.07 -17.40 -1.55
C THR A 247 -16.26 -16.43 -1.46
N LEU A 248 -16.64 -15.81 -2.57
CA LEU A 248 -17.79 -14.90 -2.64
C LEU A 248 -19.11 -15.63 -2.30
N GLU A 249 -19.31 -16.83 -2.86
CA GLU A 249 -20.49 -17.66 -2.59
C GLU A 249 -20.59 -18.09 -1.12
N LYS A 250 -19.44 -18.36 -0.48
CA LYS A 250 -19.40 -18.87 0.90
C LYS A 250 -19.43 -17.77 1.97
N TYR A 251 -18.77 -16.63 1.74
CA TYR A 251 -18.54 -15.61 2.76
C TYR A 251 -19.17 -14.24 2.44
N GLY A 252 -19.78 -14.08 1.25
CA GLY A 252 -20.42 -12.83 0.83
C GLY A 252 -19.44 -11.78 0.33
N ALA A 253 -19.99 -10.57 0.06
CA ALA A 253 -19.29 -9.52 -0.67
C ALA A 253 -18.34 -8.66 0.19
N GLY A 254 -18.48 -8.65 1.50
CA GLY A 254 -17.75 -7.74 2.39
C GLY A 254 -17.24 -8.38 3.66
N ALA A 255 -16.25 -7.74 4.30
CA ALA A 255 -15.63 -8.22 5.54
C ALA A 255 -16.42 -7.87 6.82
N GLY A 256 -17.47 -7.09 6.74
CA GLY A 256 -18.33 -6.73 7.88
C GLY A 256 -17.84 -5.58 8.74
N GLY A 257 -16.64 -5.04 8.53
CA GLY A 257 -16.13 -3.90 9.30
C GLY A 257 -14.61 -3.71 9.23
N THR A 258 -14.10 -2.89 10.14
CA THR A 258 -12.65 -2.74 10.33
C THR A 258 -12.05 -4.01 10.97
N ARG A 259 -10.72 -4.16 10.94
CA ARG A 259 -10.01 -5.30 11.56
C ARG A 259 -10.41 -5.53 13.02
N ASN A 260 -10.64 -4.47 13.78
CA ASN A 260 -11.02 -4.56 15.20
C ASN A 260 -12.52 -4.81 15.45
N ILE A 261 -13.36 -4.64 14.40
CA ILE A 261 -14.83 -4.78 14.52
C ILE A 261 -15.31 -5.78 13.45
N ALA A 262 -15.18 -7.06 13.74
CA ALA A 262 -15.60 -8.19 12.92
C ALA A 262 -14.96 -8.33 11.53
N GLY A 263 -14.08 -7.41 11.09
CA GLY A 263 -13.42 -7.48 9.79
C GLY A 263 -12.18 -8.37 9.75
N HIS A 264 -11.63 -8.79 10.92
CA HIS A 264 -10.50 -9.71 10.97
C HIS A 264 -10.96 -11.15 10.73
N ASN A 265 -10.33 -11.83 9.78
CA ASN A 265 -10.75 -13.17 9.36
C ASN A 265 -9.54 -13.98 8.85
N MET A 266 -9.70 -15.30 8.72
CA MET A 266 -8.65 -16.23 8.29
C MET A 266 -8.05 -15.89 6.92
N HIS A 267 -8.79 -15.27 6.03
CA HIS A 267 -8.31 -14.96 4.68
C HIS A 267 -7.31 -13.81 4.67
N VAL A 268 -7.48 -12.83 5.57
CA VAL A 268 -6.50 -11.76 5.70
C VAL A 268 -5.23 -12.24 6.38
N GLU A 269 -5.33 -13.13 7.39
CA GLU A 269 -4.16 -13.77 8.02
C GLU A 269 -3.38 -14.57 6.99
N HIS A 270 -4.05 -15.45 6.24
CA HIS A 270 -3.42 -16.23 5.18
C HIS A 270 -2.76 -15.35 4.11
N CYS A 271 -3.42 -14.27 3.68
CA CYS A 271 -2.84 -13.33 2.71
C CYS A 271 -1.57 -12.67 3.27
N GLU A 272 -1.59 -12.22 4.53
CA GLU A 272 -0.42 -11.64 5.21
C GLU A 272 0.72 -12.65 5.37
N GLU A 273 0.43 -13.92 5.68
CA GLU A 273 1.42 -15.01 5.74
C GLU A 273 2.07 -15.28 4.37
N VAL A 274 1.28 -15.36 3.29
CA VAL A 274 1.79 -15.53 1.92
C VAL A 274 2.73 -14.40 1.53
N LEU A 275 2.37 -13.15 1.86
CA LEU A 275 3.17 -11.97 1.56
C LEU A 275 4.45 -11.90 2.40
N ALA A 276 4.40 -12.26 3.67
CA ALA A 276 5.57 -12.35 4.53
C ALA A 276 6.56 -13.40 4.00
N ARG A 277 6.05 -14.58 3.62
CA ARG A 277 6.83 -15.66 3.01
C ARG A 277 7.47 -15.23 1.69
N LEU A 278 6.72 -14.54 0.81
CA LEU A 278 7.23 -14.03 -0.47
C LEU A 278 8.50 -13.19 -0.28
N HIS A 279 8.49 -12.29 0.71
CA HIS A 279 9.59 -11.37 0.99
C HIS A 279 10.58 -11.88 2.04
N ARG A 280 10.44 -13.13 2.52
CA ARG A 280 11.27 -13.69 3.61
C ARG A 280 11.33 -12.75 4.83
N LYS A 281 10.19 -12.14 5.20
CA LYS A 281 10.05 -11.27 6.37
C LYS A 281 9.22 -11.96 7.45
N ASP A 282 9.37 -11.52 8.71
CA ASP A 282 8.66 -12.10 9.85
C ASP A 282 7.14 -11.90 9.77
N ALA A 283 6.72 -10.78 9.20
CA ALA A 283 5.30 -10.41 9.10
C ALA A 283 5.02 -9.50 7.91
N ALA A 284 3.76 -9.48 7.49
CA ALA A 284 3.20 -8.50 6.58
C ALA A 284 1.90 -7.92 7.13
N LEU A 285 1.47 -6.76 6.61
CA LEU A 285 0.23 -6.09 6.97
C LEU A 285 -0.46 -5.55 5.72
N VAL A 286 -1.70 -5.96 5.50
CA VAL A 286 -2.49 -5.58 4.31
C VAL A 286 -3.32 -4.32 4.58
N PHE A 287 -3.36 -3.44 3.58
CA PHE A 287 -4.10 -2.18 3.54
C PHE A 287 -5.02 -2.14 2.31
N GLY A 288 -5.98 -1.23 2.29
CA GLY A 288 -6.87 -1.04 1.14
C GLY A 288 -6.16 -0.61 -0.15
N SER A 289 -4.96 -0.06 -0.06
CA SER A 289 -4.09 0.30 -1.20
C SER A 289 -2.65 0.46 -0.76
N CYS A 290 -1.69 0.40 -1.69
CA CYS A 290 -0.29 0.73 -1.38
C CYS A 290 -0.10 2.21 -1.06
N TYR A 291 -0.94 3.09 -1.61
CA TYR A 291 -0.96 4.49 -1.18
C TYR A 291 -1.15 4.61 0.34
N ALA A 292 -2.16 3.92 0.86
CA ALA A 292 -2.44 3.89 2.30
C ALA A 292 -1.32 3.19 3.11
N ALA A 293 -0.71 2.13 2.56
CA ALA A 293 0.40 1.43 3.20
C ALA A 293 1.65 2.33 3.37
N ASN A 294 2.04 3.04 2.31
CA ASN A 294 3.15 3.99 2.31
C ASN A 294 2.89 5.16 3.27
N ASP A 295 1.71 5.78 3.15
CA ASP A 295 1.32 6.89 4.02
C ASP A 295 1.30 6.46 5.50
N ALA A 296 0.69 5.33 5.81
CA ALA A 296 0.62 4.78 7.17
C ALA A 296 2.00 4.49 7.77
N ALA A 297 2.84 3.75 7.04
CA ALA A 297 4.14 3.32 7.55
C ALA A 297 5.08 4.50 7.78
N LEU A 298 5.22 5.40 6.80
CA LEU A 298 6.10 6.56 6.92
C LEU A 298 5.60 7.56 7.97
N THR A 299 4.27 7.77 8.07
CA THR A 299 3.66 8.60 9.10
C THR A 299 3.96 8.07 10.50
N VAL A 300 3.72 6.78 10.73
CA VAL A 300 3.96 6.18 12.06
C VAL A 300 5.43 6.19 12.41
N LEU A 301 6.29 5.70 11.52
CA LEU A 301 7.73 5.62 11.80
C LEU A 301 8.35 6.99 12.01
N GLY A 302 8.10 7.95 11.09
CA GLY A 302 8.68 9.28 11.19
C GLY A 302 8.19 10.06 12.42
N SER A 303 6.92 9.86 12.85
CA SER A 303 6.39 10.53 14.05
C SER A 303 6.78 9.84 15.37
N LYS A 304 7.05 8.53 15.37
CA LYS A 304 7.36 7.77 16.60
C LYS A 304 8.84 7.68 16.91
N LEU A 305 9.70 7.63 15.91
CA LEU A 305 11.13 7.63 16.11
C LEU A 305 11.60 9.03 16.56
N PRO A 306 12.27 9.14 17.72
CA PRO A 306 12.62 10.45 18.29
C PRO A 306 13.65 11.18 17.41
N GLY A 307 13.28 12.38 16.93
CA GLY A 307 14.15 13.19 16.06
C GLY A 307 14.47 12.57 14.71
N CYS A 308 13.57 11.73 14.19
CA CYS A 308 13.73 11.04 12.93
C CYS A 308 14.00 11.98 11.75
N VAL A 309 14.92 11.58 10.88
CA VAL A 309 15.19 12.23 9.60
C VAL A 309 14.89 11.23 8.48
N ILE A 310 14.02 11.63 7.53
CA ILE A 310 13.69 10.81 6.36
C ILE A 310 14.45 11.35 5.14
N LEU A 311 15.33 10.51 4.57
CA LEU A 311 16.02 10.78 3.33
C LEU A 311 15.18 10.18 2.20
N SER A 312 14.71 11.03 1.28
CA SER A 312 13.79 10.64 0.20
C SER A 312 14.40 10.89 -1.15
N ASP A 313 14.34 9.90 -2.04
CA ASP A 313 14.64 10.11 -3.46
C ASP A 313 13.68 11.17 -4.04
N GLU A 314 14.20 12.07 -4.88
CA GLU A 314 13.38 13.16 -5.46
C GLU A 314 12.27 12.67 -6.39
N SER A 315 12.40 11.47 -6.96
CA SER A 315 11.44 10.84 -7.87
C SER A 315 10.43 9.92 -7.18
N ASN A 316 10.45 9.85 -5.85
CA ASN A 316 9.53 9.01 -5.08
C ASN A 316 8.06 9.31 -5.36
N HIS A 317 7.25 8.27 -5.31
CA HIS A 317 5.81 8.33 -5.51
C HIS A 317 5.10 9.25 -4.51
N ALA A 318 4.01 9.89 -4.95
CA ALA A 318 3.22 10.83 -4.14
C ALA A 318 2.76 10.27 -2.78
N SER A 319 2.53 8.96 -2.67
CA SER A 319 2.16 8.30 -1.41
C SER A 319 3.27 8.38 -0.35
N MET A 320 4.53 8.18 -0.76
CA MET A 320 5.68 8.35 0.14
C MET A 320 5.88 9.81 0.52
N ILE A 321 5.78 10.72 -0.44
CA ILE A 321 5.87 12.17 -0.18
C ILE A 321 4.80 12.60 0.83
N GLN A 322 3.58 12.07 0.71
CA GLN A 322 2.48 12.39 1.63
C GLN A 322 2.70 11.79 3.02
N GLY A 323 3.14 10.54 3.12
CA GLY A 323 3.46 9.90 4.41
C GLY A 323 4.61 10.63 5.14
N ILE A 324 5.63 11.06 4.41
CA ILE A 324 6.71 11.89 4.96
C ILE A 324 6.16 13.24 5.47
N ARG A 325 5.25 13.87 4.73
CA ARG A 325 4.60 15.11 5.15
C ARG A 325 3.75 14.92 6.42
N HIS A 326 2.93 13.89 6.46
CA HIS A 326 2.06 13.58 7.61
C HIS A 326 2.86 13.20 8.86
N SER A 327 4.06 12.62 8.69
CA SER A 327 4.91 12.23 9.82
C SER A 327 5.41 13.42 10.64
N GLY A 328 5.51 14.61 10.03
CA GLY A 328 6.15 15.78 10.62
C GLY A 328 7.66 15.64 10.84
N ALA A 329 8.28 14.55 10.40
CA ALA A 329 9.72 14.32 10.51
C ALA A 329 10.52 15.29 9.63
N LYS A 330 11.75 15.58 10.03
CA LYS A 330 12.69 16.31 9.17
C LYS A 330 12.95 15.49 7.90
N LYS A 331 12.82 16.11 6.73
CA LYS A 331 13.10 15.47 5.45
C LYS A 331 14.33 16.04 4.78
N MET A 332 15.07 15.18 4.09
CA MET A 332 16.19 15.54 3.21
C MET A 332 15.95 14.83 1.87
N ILE A 333 15.76 15.60 0.80
CA ILE A 333 15.55 15.05 -0.54
C ILE A 333 16.91 14.91 -1.21
N TYR A 334 17.23 13.73 -1.72
CA TYR A 334 18.44 13.50 -2.51
C TYR A 334 18.10 13.31 -3.99
N LYS A 335 19.06 13.62 -4.85
CA LYS A 335 18.89 13.52 -6.30
C LYS A 335 18.64 12.09 -6.71
N HIS A 336 17.81 11.92 -7.74
CA HIS A 336 17.38 10.60 -8.20
C HIS A 336 18.55 9.66 -8.48
N ASN A 337 18.58 8.54 -7.75
CA ASN A 337 19.61 7.50 -7.83
C ASN A 337 21.06 7.98 -7.58
N ASP A 338 21.27 9.19 -7.06
CA ASP A 338 22.60 9.74 -6.78
C ASP A 338 23.10 9.30 -5.39
N MET A 339 23.88 8.24 -5.36
CA MET A 339 24.44 7.68 -4.12
C MET A 339 25.49 8.58 -3.47
N ALA A 340 26.16 9.43 -4.24
CA ALA A 340 27.10 10.39 -3.69
C ALA A 340 26.37 11.52 -2.93
N ASP A 341 25.26 12.02 -3.48
CA ASP A 341 24.41 13.00 -2.80
C ASP A 341 23.73 12.41 -1.56
N LEU A 342 23.23 11.16 -1.66
CA LEU A 342 22.70 10.43 -0.51
C LEU A 342 23.74 10.27 0.60
N GLU A 343 24.96 9.84 0.26
CA GLU A 343 26.02 9.67 1.25
C GLU A 343 26.44 11.00 1.89
N ALA A 344 26.54 12.08 1.11
CA ALA A 344 26.84 13.40 1.64
C ALA A 344 25.82 13.86 2.69
N LYS A 345 24.51 13.61 2.44
CA LYS A 345 23.45 13.90 3.39
C LYS A 345 23.51 13.03 4.63
N LEU A 346 23.79 11.73 4.48
CA LEU A 346 23.96 10.81 5.61
C LEU A 346 25.14 11.20 6.51
N LYS A 347 26.26 11.60 5.91
CA LYS A 347 27.45 12.09 6.63
C LYS A 347 27.17 13.33 7.49
N SER A 348 26.22 14.16 7.10
CA SER A 348 25.85 15.37 7.84
C SER A 348 25.04 15.11 9.12
N LEU A 349 24.65 13.86 9.36
CA LEU A 349 23.82 13.46 10.49
C LEU A 349 24.58 12.56 11.46
N PRO A 350 24.43 12.74 12.80
CA PRO A 350 24.96 11.79 13.78
C PRO A 350 24.49 10.36 13.52
N VAL A 351 25.33 9.37 13.76
CA VAL A 351 24.96 7.95 13.62
C VAL A 351 23.78 7.59 14.54
N SER A 352 23.72 8.18 15.73
CA SER A 352 22.66 7.97 16.73
C SER A 352 21.29 8.58 16.34
N THR A 353 21.22 9.45 15.34
CA THR A 353 19.95 9.98 14.85
C THR A 353 19.18 8.89 14.12
N PRO A 354 17.94 8.58 14.47
CA PRO A 354 17.10 7.67 13.68
C PRO A 354 16.91 8.20 12.26
N LYS A 355 17.20 7.36 11.27
CA LYS A 355 17.14 7.72 9.85
C LYS A 355 16.37 6.67 9.06
N ILE A 356 15.57 7.11 8.10
CA ILE A 356 14.87 6.27 7.13
C ILE A 356 15.32 6.70 5.74
N ILE A 357 15.76 5.76 4.90
CA ILE A 357 16.01 6.00 3.48
C ILE A 357 14.83 5.42 2.71
N ALA A 358 14.02 6.28 2.09
CA ALA A 358 12.84 5.92 1.31
C ALA A 358 13.14 6.04 -0.20
N PHE A 359 12.91 4.96 -0.94
CA PHE A 359 13.22 4.87 -2.37
C PHE A 359 12.41 3.75 -3.04
N GLU A 360 12.32 3.78 -4.38
CA GLU A 360 11.63 2.77 -5.18
C GLU A 360 12.61 1.82 -5.87
N SER A 361 12.19 0.58 -6.09
CA SER A 361 12.95 -0.39 -6.88
C SER A 361 12.80 -0.13 -8.38
N VAL A 362 11.58 0.15 -8.84
CA VAL A 362 11.26 0.55 -10.22
C VAL A 362 10.40 1.81 -10.18
N TYR A 363 10.90 2.90 -10.71
CA TYR A 363 10.20 4.18 -10.73
C TYR A 363 9.13 4.21 -11.83
N SER A 364 7.93 4.58 -11.47
CA SER A 364 6.71 4.40 -12.25
C SER A 364 6.71 5.11 -13.61
N MET A 365 7.36 6.28 -13.72
CA MET A 365 7.29 7.15 -14.89
C MET A 365 8.53 7.07 -15.78
N SER A 366 9.69 6.88 -15.20
CA SER A 366 10.96 6.74 -15.92
C SER A 366 11.28 5.30 -16.29
N GLY A 367 10.83 4.34 -15.47
CA GLY A 367 11.25 2.94 -15.54
C GLY A 367 12.69 2.71 -15.04
N THR A 368 13.34 3.73 -14.50
CA THR A 368 14.66 3.59 -13.87
C THR A 368 14.61 2.66 -12.68
N VAL A 369 15.72 2.00 -12.38
CA VAL A 369 15.83 1.07 -11.27
C VAL A 369 16.68 1.68 -10.16
N GLY A 370 16.19 1.58 -8.92
CA GLY A 370 16.90 2.07 -7.74
C GLY A 370 18.13 1.22 -7.41
N PRO A 371 19.25 1.83 -7.01
CA PRO A 371 20.49 1.12 -6.66
C PRO A 371 20.40 0.50 -5.26
N ILE A 372 19.63 -0.59 -5.13
CA ILE A 372 19.23 -1.20 -3.84
C ILE A 372 20.45 -1.62 -3.03
N GLU A 373 21.42 -2.32 -3.63
CA GLU A 373 22.63 -2.82 -2.93
C GLU A 373 23.43 -1.66 -2.32
N GLN A 374 23.66 -0.61 -3.10
CA GLN A 374 24.40 0.57 -2.66
C GLN A 374 23.64 1.31 -1.55
N THR A 375 22.32 1.45 -1.70
CA THR A 375 21.46 2.10 -0.69
C THR A 375 21.47 1.33 0.62
N VAL A 376 21.37 0.00 0.59
CA VAL A 376 21.46 -0.89 1.76
C VAL A 376 22.84 -0.78 2.41
N ALA A 377 23.92 -0.74 1.62
CA ALA A 377 25.27 -0.58 2.15
C ALA A 377 25.45 0.76 2.88
N LEU A 378 24.94 1.86 2.31
CA LEU A 378 24.93 3.17 2.95
C LEU A 378 24.07 3.19 4.20
N ALA A 379 22.88 2.57 4.17
CA ALA A 379 22.01 2.46 5.33
C ALA A 379 22.73 1.78 6.50
N LYS A 380 23.35 0.63 6.26
CA LYS A 380 24.15 -0.08 7.28
C LYS A 380 25.32 0.77 7.80
N LYS A 381 26.05 1.43 6.92
CA LYS A 381 27.21 2.28 7.26
C LYS A 381 26.85 3.44 8.17
N TYR A 382 25.69 4.07 7.96
CA TYR A 382 25.27 5.28 8.67
C TYR A 382 24.13 5.06 9.69
N GLY A 383 23.78 3.81 10.01
CA GLY A 383 22.75 3.47 10.99
C GLY A 383 21.36 3.96 10.59
N ALA A 384 20.98 3.79 9.33
CA ALA A 384 19.65 4.05 8.80
C ALA A 384 18.90 2.75 8.55
N ILE A 385 17.57 2.81 8.55
CA ILE A 385 16.69 1.74 8.05
C ILE A 385 16.27 2.06 6.62
N THR A 386 16.02 1.02 5.84
CA THR A 386 15.61 1.10 4.45
C THR A 386 14.10 0.90 4.31
N PHE A 387 13.44 1.79 3.56
CA PHE A 387 12.05 1.69 3.14
C PHE A 387 12.00 1.58 1.62
N LEU A 388 11.85 0.35 1.13
CA LEU A 388 11.86 0.02 -0.30
C LEU A 388 10.44 -0.16 -0.82
N ASP A 389 10.06 0.65 -1.81
CA ASP A 389 8.81 0.48 -2.56
C ASP A 389 9.03 -0.41 -3.79
N GLU A 390 8.48 -1.64 -3.73
CA GLU A 390 8.51 -2.65 -4.81
C GLU A 390 7.22 -2.68 -5.64
N VAL A 391 6.39 -1.64 -5.59
CA VAL A 391 5.05 -1.59 -6.19
C VAL A 391 5.03 -1.90 -7.69
N HIS A 392 6.08 -1.49 -8.42
CA HIS A 392 6.21 -1.76 -9.85
C HIS A 392 7.04 -3.01 -10.16
N ALA A 393 7.54 -3.71 -9.15
CA ALA A 393 8.46 -4.81 -9.33
C ALA A 393 7.95 -6.16 -8.83
N VAL A 394 7.09 -6.19 -7.81
CA VAL A 394 6.45 -7.44 -7.36
C VAL A 394 5.65 -8.07 -8.49
N GLY A 395 5.73 -9.40 -8.60
CA GLY A 395 5.15 -10.16 -9.71
C GLY A 395 5.88 -10.02 -11.04
N MET A 396 6.95 -9.19 -11.13
CA MET A 396 7.68 -8.87 -12.37
C MET A 396 9.14 -9.33 -12.35
N TYR A 397 9.78 -9.33 -11.20
CA TYR A 397 11.20 -9.61 -11.02
C TYR A 397 11.41 -10.64 -9.92
N GLY A 398 12.52 -11.35 -10.01
CA GLY A 398 12.88 -12.44 -9.12
C GLY A 398 12.28 -13.80 -9.52
N PRO A 399 12.87 -14.92 -9.08
CA PRO A 399 12.38 -16.27 -9.39
C PRO A 399 10.97 -16.52 -8.84
N HIS A 400 10.61 -15.94 -7.69
CA HIS A 400 9.26 -16.05 -7.09
C HIS A 400 8.40 -14.80 -7.29
N GLY A 401 8.94 -13.75 -7.95
CA GLY A 401 8.22 -12.50 -8.16
C GLY A 401 8.19 -11.58 -6.94
N ALA A 402 9.17 -11.68 -6.04
CA ALA A 402 9.24 -10.83 -4.87
C ALA A 402 9.77 -9.41 -5.16
N GLY A 403 10.25 -9.14 -6.37
CA GLY A 403 10.69 -7.83 -6.79
C GLY A 403 12.16 -7.76 -7.19
N VAL A 404 12.69 -6.54 -7.34
CA VAL A 404 14.08 -6.32 -7.79
C VAL A 404 15.08 -6.80 -6.74
N ALA A 405 14.80 -6.64 -5.46
CA ALA A 405 15.71 -7.10 -4.41
C ALA A 405 15.94 -8.62 -4.50
N GLU A 406 14.89 -9.42 -4.74
CA GLU A 406 14.99 -10.86 -5.00
C GLU A 406 15.73 -11.14 -6.31
N HIS A 407 15.50 -10.34 -7.34
CA HIS A 407 16.14 -10.51 -8.64
C HIS A 407 17.67 -10.31 -8.57
N LEU A 408 18.12 -9.34 -7.77
CA LEU A 408 19.54 -9.12 -7.50
C LEU A 408 20.16 -10.30 -6.75
N ASP A 409 19.45 -10.85 -5.74
CA ASP A 409 19.85 -12.07 -5.06
C ASP A 409 20.02 -13.25 -6.03
N TRP A 410 19.08 -13.43 -6.95
CA TRP A 410 19.15 -14.46 -7.95
C TRP A 410 20.36 -14.30 -8.88
N MET A 411 20.65 -13.09 -9.36
CA MET A 411 21.82 -12.81 -10.17
C MET A 411 23.12 -13.14 -9.43
N LEU A 412 23.23 -12.76 -8.16
CA LEU A 412 24.38 -13.05 -7.31
C LEU A 412 24.54 -14.56 -7.07
N ASN A 413 23.45 -15.27 -6.81
CA ASN A 413 23.46 -16.70 -6.50
C ASN A 413 23.70 -17.58 -7.73
N ALA A 414 23.30 -17.14 -8.93
CA ALA A 414 23.55 -17.86 -10.17
C ALA A 414 25.04 -18.06 -10.48
N THR A 415 25.92 -17.23 -9.89
CA THR A 415 27.37 -17.29 -10.03
C THR A 415 28.09 -18.00 -8.87
N MET A 416 27.35 -18.46 -7.83
CA MET A 416 27.90 -19.05 -6.62
C MET A 416 27.76 -20.58 -6.57
N PRO A 417 28.70 -21.30 -5.92
CA PRO A 417 28.55 -22.73 -5.66
C PRO A 417 27.31 -23.00 -4.81
N PRO A 418 26.59 -24.12 -5.05
CA PRO A 418 25.44 -24.52 -4.24
C PRO A 418 25.81 -24.58 -2.74
N GLY A 419 24.96 -24.01 -1.88
CA GLY A 419 25.11 -24.05 -0.43
C GLY A 419 25.84 -22.86 0.21
N ARG A 420 26.27 -21.85 -0.55
CA ARG A 420 26.82 -20.60 -0.03
C ARG A 420 25.91 -19.40 -0.35
N LEU A 421 24.71 -19.37 0.19
CA LEU A 421 23.90 -18.14 0.26
C LEU A 421 24.61 -17.16 1.19
N ARG A 422 25.15 -16.07 0.67
CA ARG A 422 25.55 -14.90 1.48
C ARG A 422 24.28 -14.14 1.86
N GLY A 423 24.34 -13.38 2.97
CA GLY A 423 23.26 -12.47 3.38
C GLY A 423 22.72 -11.72 2.17
N THR A 424 21.48 -11.95 1.85
CA THR A 424 20.88 -11.56 0.59
C THR A 424 20.51 -10.08 0.59
N VAL A 425 20.38 -9.48 -0.58
CA VAL A 425 19.97 -8.07 -0.73
C VAL A 425 18.58 -7.88 -0.13
N MET A 426 17.63 -8.77 -0.45
CA MET A 426 16.25 -8.69 0.05
C MET A 426 16.17 -8.83 1.57
N ASP A 427 16.97 -9.73 2.18
CA ASP A 427 17.01 -9.91 3.65
C ASP A 427 17.56 -8.65 4.34
N SER A 428 18.41 -7.91 3.66
CA SER A 428 19.05 -6.69 4.18
C SER A 428 18.17 -5.44 4.08
N VAL A 429 17.06 -5.49 3.38
CA VAL A 429 16.04 -4.42 3.36
C VAL A 429 15.18 -4.53 4.61
N ASP A 430 14.99 -3.45 5.37
CA ASP A 430 14.24 -3.48 6.63
C ASP A 430 12.73 -3.51 6.39
N ILE A 431 12.24 -2.71 5.44
CA ILE A 431 10.81 -2.58 5.12
C ILE A 431 10.63 -2.66 3.62
N ILE A 432 9.79 -3.59 3.19
CA ILE A 432 9.31 -3.67 1.81
C ILE A 432 7.85 -3.25 1.80
N THR A 433 7.49 -2.35 0.89
CA THR A 433 6.11 -2.00 0.61
C THR A 433 5.77 -2.35 -0.83
N ALA A 434 4.55 -2.84 -1.07
CA ALA A 434 4.14 -3.22 -2.41
C ALA A 434 2.61 -3.26 -2.57
N THR A 435 2.14 -3.61 -3.77
CA THR A 435 0.73 -3.53 -4.15
C THR A 435 0.17 -4.87 -4.61
N LEU A 436 -1.10 -5.08 -4.29
CA LEU A 436 -1.91 -6.17 -4.85
C LEU A 436 -2.67 -5.72 -6.12
N GLY A 437 -2.66 -4.42 -6.42
CA GLY A 437 -3.45 -3.79 -7.49
C GLY A 437 -2.74 -3.67 -8.85
N LYS A 438 -1.56 -4.25 -9.03
CA LYS A 438 -0.83 -4.18 -10.31
C LYS A 438 -0.56 -5.59 -10.87
N ALA A 439 0.66 -6.10 -10.82
CA ALA A 439 0.99 -7.41 -11.39
C ALA A 439 0.10 -8.54 -10.85
N TYR A 440 -0.33 -8.47 -9.60
CA TYR A 440 -1.26 -9.43 -9.00
C TYR A 440 -2.73 -9.21 -9.39
N GLY A 441 -3.06 -8.15 -10.14
CA GLY A 441 -4.36 -7.92 -10.78
C GLY A 441 -5.55 -7.80 -9.83
N ASN A 442 -5.33 -7.46 -8.55
CA ASN A 442 -6.35 -7.41 -7.51
C ASN A 442 -6.46 -6.00 -6.88
N VAL A 443 -6.88 -5.88 -5.64
CA VAL A 443 -6.99 -4.63 -4.88
C VAL A 443 -6.24 -4.76 -3.57
N GLY A 444 -5.56 -3.68 -3.17
CA GLY A 444 -4.86 -3.59 -1.90
C GLY A 444 -3.40 -3.20 -2.04
N GLY A 445 -2.76 -3.06 -0.91
CA GLY A 445 -1.33 -2.88 -0.76
C GLY A 445 -0.88 -3.43 0.58
N TYR A 446 0.41 -3.50 0.81
CA TYR A 446 0.94 -4.09 2.03
C TYR A 446 2.33 -3.56 2.37
N ILE A 447 2.72 -3.78 3.61
CA ILE A 447 4.10 -3.70 4.08
C ILE A 447 4.55 -5.08 4.54
N ALA A 448 5.85 -5.35 4.45
CA ALA A 448 6.49 -6.54 5.00
C ALA A 448 7.77 -6.12 5.74
N GLY A 449 8.02 -6.72 6.92
CA GLY A 449 9.16 -6.38 7.77
C GLY A 449 9.20 -7.24 9.03
N SER A 450 9.94 -6.79 10.06
CA SER A 450 9.99 -7.49 11.33
C SER A 450 8.65 -7.45 12.07
N ASN A 451 8.36 -8.48 12.87
CA ASN A 451 7.13 -8.57 13.67
C ASN A 451 6.87 -7.30 14.50
N ARG A 452 7.89 -6.76 15.16
CA ARG A 452 7.75 -5.59 16.03
C ARG A 452 7.42 -4.33 15.25
N LEU A 453 8.01 -4.17 14.06
CA LEU A 453 7.76 -3.03 13.16
C LEU A 453 6.33 -3.09 12.64
N VAL A 454 5.91 -4.24 12.14
CA VAL A 454 4.56 -4.47 11.62
C VAL A 454 3.51 -4.25 12.71
N ASP A 455 3.72 -4.77 13.92
CA ASP A 455 2.82 -4.57 15.06
C ASP A 455 2.76 -3.11 15.53
N LEU A 456 3.89 -2.39 15.47
CA LEU A 456 3.91 -0.95 15.74
C LEU A 456 3.02 -0.19 14.75
N ILE A 457 3.17 -0.44 13.45
CA ILE A 457 2.38 0.24 12.41
C ILE A 457 0.90 -0.13 12.56
N ARG A 458 0.57 -1.42 12.72
CA ARG A 458 -0.79 -1.91 12.97
C ARG A 458 -1.46 -1.21 14.15
N SER A 459 -0.70 -0.91 15.20
CA SER A 459 -1.21 -0.36 16.46
C SER A 459 -1.39 1.16 16.45
N TYR A 460 -0.76 1.87 15.52
CA TYR A 460 -0.75 3.34 15.50
C TYR A 460 -1.27 3.97 14.21
N ALA A 461 -1.35 3.23 13.10
CA ALA A 461 -1.76 3.80 11.82
C ALA A 461 -3.28 4.02 11.73
N PRO A 462 -3.78 5.27 11.65
CA PRO A 462 -5.21 5.52 11.48
C PRO A 462 -5.77 4.92 10.19
N GLN A 463 -4.97 4.91 9.11
CA GLN A 463 -5.31 4.33 7.80
C GLN A 463 -5.60 2.83 7.87
N PHE A 464 -5.04 2.15 8.88
CA PHE A 464 -5.32 0.74 9.16
C PHE A 464 -6.47 0.56 10.15
N ILE A 465 -6.41 1.26 11.28
CA ILE A 465 -7.33 1.09 12.42
C ILE A 465 -8.78 1.42 12.03
N PHE A 466 -8.97 2.48 11.24
CA PHE A 466 -10.29 3.04 10.91
C PHE A 466 -10.79 2.70 9.51
N SER A 467 -10.03 1.93 8.73
CA SER A 467 -10.45 1.49 7.40
C SER A 467 -11.14 0.14 7.45
N THR A 468 -12.16 -0.03 6.62
CA THR A 468 -12.81 -1.34 6.40
C THR A 468 -11.80 -2.33 5.82
N THR A 469 -11.83 -3.55 6.33
CA THR A 469 -11.01 -4.66 5.82
C THR A 469 -11.41 -5.02 4.39
N LEU A 470 -10.44 -5.42 3.58
CA LEU A 470 -10.70 -5.92 2.23
C LEU A 470 -11.67 -7.12 2.27
N PRO A 471 -12.57 -7.24 1.28
CA PRO A 471 -13.48 -8.38 1.18
C PRO A 471 -12.74 -9.73 1.14
N PRO A 472 -13.28 -10.80 1.74
CA PRO A 472 -12.65 -12.13 1.72
C PRO A 472 -12.29 -12.63 0.32
N ALA A 473 -13.18 -12.44 -0.67
CA ALA A 473 -12.92 -12.83 -2.05
C ALA A 473 -11.72 -12.09 -2.68
N VAL A 474 -11.53 -10.80 -2.33
CA VAL A 474 -10.39 -10.00 -2.78
C VAL A 474 -9.10 -10.51 -2.15
N LEU A 475 -9.11 -10.83 -0.86
CA LEU A 475 -7.95 -11.36 -0.13
C LEU A 475 -7.50 -12.72 -0.68
N VAL A 476 -8.46 -13.62 -0.90
CA VAL A 476 -8.19 -14.95 -1.48
C VAL A 476 -7.68 -14.82 -2.92
N GLY A 477 -8.30 -13.95 -3.73
CA GLY A 477 -7.82 -13.68 -5.07
C GLY A 477 -6.39 -13.12 -5.11
N ALA A 478 -6.06 -12.23 -4.18
CA ALA A 478 -4.72 -11.67 -4.06
C ALA A 478 -3.69 -12.73 -3.64
N ALA A 479 -3.97 -13.52 -2.61
CA ALA A 479 -3.09 -14.60 -2.16
C ALA A 479 -2.86 -15.63 -3.28
N THR A 480 -3.94 -16.07 -3.95
CA THR A 480 -3.84 -17.00 -5.09
C THR A 480 -3.01 -16.43 -6.25
N ALA A 481 -3.16 -15.12 -6.56
CA ALA A 481 -2.36 -14.49 -7.61
C ALA A 481 -0.86 -14.47 -7.27
N VAL A 482 -0.53 -14.20 -6.02
CA VAL A 482 0.85 -14.25 -5.52
C VAL A 482 1.39 -15.68 -5.66
N GLU A 483 0.66 -16.69 -5.18
CA GLU A 483 1.06 -18.09 -5.24
C GLU A 483 1.26 -18.58 -6.69
N VAL A 484 0.34 -18.26 -7.60
CA VAL A 484 0.49 -18.59 -9.04
C VAL A 484 1.79 -18.01 -9.61
N LEU A 485 2.12 -16.76 -9.26
CA LEU A 485 3.36 -16.15 -9.75
C LEU A 485 4.61 -16.66 -9.03
N MET A 486 4.50 -17.16 -7.79
CA MET A 486 5.60 -17.85 -7.12
C MET A 486 5.92 -19.21 -7.76
N GLU A 487 4.90 -19.90 -8.28
CA GLU A 487 5.02 -21.23 -8.86
C GLU A 487 5.66 -21.24 -10.26
N SER A 488 5.59 -20.13 -11.02
CA SER A 488 6.04 -20.11 -12.43
C SER A 488 6.53 -18.75 -12.89
N ASN A 489 7.61 -18.76 -13.67
CA ASN A 489 8.19 -17.58 -14.34
C ASN A 489 7.68 -17.35 -15.77
N ARG A 490 6.89 -18.25 -16.31
CA ARG A 490 6.49 -18.24 -17.72
C ARG A 490 5.85 -16.92 -18.17
N THR A 491 4.92 -16.40 -17.39
CA THR A 491 4.24 -15.13 -17.74
C THR A 491 5.20 -13.95 -17.65
N ARG A 492 6.12 -13.93 -16.66
CA ARG A 492 7.16 -12.91 -16.53
C ARG A 492 8.11 -12.91 -17.72
N GLN A 493 8.58 -14.09 -18.14
CA GLN A 493 9.44 -14.22 -19.32
C GLN A 493 8.74 -13.69 -20.59
N LEU A 494 7.50 -14.10 -20.84
CA LEU A 494 6.72 -13.61 -21.98
C LEU A 494 6.54 -12.09 -21.93
N GLN A 495 6.22 -11.53 -20.78
CA GLN A 495 6.06 -10.09 -20.61
C GLN A 495 7.36 -9.34 -20.94
N GLN A 496 8.50 -9.84 -20.48
CA GLN A 496 9.81 -9.23 -20.74
C GLN A 496 10.21 -9.34 -22.22
N ILE A 497 9.93 -10.47 -22.86
CA ILE A 497 10.12 -10.64 -24.31
C ILE A 497 9.29 -9.60 -25.08
N ARG A 498 8.01 -9.42 -24.73
CA ARG A 498 7.15 -8.41 -25.38
C ARG A 498 7.63 -6.97 -25.14
N THR A 499 8.14 -6.70 -23.95
CA THR A 499 8.72 -5.39 -23.63
C THR A 499 9.94 -5.09 -24.50
N ARG A 500 10.86 -6.04 -24.65
CA ARG A 500 12.05 -5.88 -25.50
C ARG A 500 11.68 -5.69 -26.96
N GLU A 501 10.80 -6.55 -27.48
CA GLU A 501 10.29 -6.47 -28.84
C GLU A 501 9.71 -5.07 -29.13
N LEU A 502 8.85 -4.57 -28.25
CA LEU A 502 8.26 -3.25 -28.42
C LEU A 502 9.30 -2.12 -28.36
N LYS A 503 10.19 -2.12 -27.37
CA LYS A 503 11.26 -1.11 -27.25
C LYS A 503 12.12 -1.07 -28.51
N GLN A 504 12.55 -2.21 -29.00
CA GLN A 504 13.36 -2.31 -30.22
C GLN A 504 12.60 -1.82 -31.46
N ALA A 505 11.34 -2.25 -31.62
CA ALA A 505 10.52 -1.84 -32.76
C ALA A 505 10.26 -0.33 -32.80
N LEU A 506 9.99 0.29 -31.65
CA LEU A 506 9.80 1.73 -31.55
C LEU A 506 11.06 2.53 -31.87
N LEU A 507 12.20 2.16 -31.32
CA LEU A 507 13.48 2.81 -31.64
C LEU A 507 13.85 2.64 -33.13
N SER A 508 13.65 1.44 -33.71
CA SER A 508 13.87 1.20 -35.14
C SER A 508 12.95 2.00 -36.03
N ALA A 509 11.76 2.40 -35.52
CA ALA A 509 10.82 3.30 -36.20
C ALA A 509 11.13 4.77 -36.00
N GLY A 510 12.23 5.13 -35.33
CA GLY A 510 12.61 6.51 -35.03
C GLY A 510 11.79 7.16 -33.91
N ILE A 511 11.02 6.40 -33.13
CA ILE A 511 10.17 6.90 -32.04
C ILE A 511 11.00 6.94 -30.74
N PRO A 512 11.20 8.10 -30.10
CA PRO A 512 12.11 8.23 -28.97
C PRO A 512 11.54 7.66 -27.68
N LEU A 513 12.35 6.87 -26.99
CA LEU A 513 12.07 6.31 -25.66
C LEU A 513 13.04 6.86 -24.64
N GLN A 514 12.59 7.06 -23.40
CA GLN A 514 13.51 7.10 -22.27
C GLN A 514 14.02 5.68 -22.02
N SER A 515 15.28 5.43 -22.31
CA SER A 515 15.90 4.12 -22.08
C SER A 515 15.92 3.78 -20.59
N ASN A 516 15.62 2.53 -20.26
CA ASN A 516 15.62 2.02 -18.89
C ASN A 516 15.63 0.48 -18.91
N PRO A 517 16.08 -0.19 -17.81
CA PRO A 517 16.20 -1.65 -17.75
C PRO A 517 14.88 -2.38 -17.47
N SER A 518 13.79 -1.65 -17.14
CA SER A 518 12.53 -2.22 -16.65
C SER A 518 11.52 -2.51 -17.77
N HIS A 519 10.37 -3.01 -17.36
CA HIS A 519 9.21 -3.30 -18.23
C HIS A 519 8.39 -2.06 -18.62
N ILE A 520 8.71 -0.89 -18.11
CA ILE A 520 8.05 0.37 -18.45
C ILE A 520 8.60 0.88 -19.79
N VAL A 521 7.71 1.30 -20.69
CA VAL A 521 8.08 1.84 -22.01
C VAL A 521 7.58 3.30 -22.10
N PRO A 522 8.42 4.27 -21.69
CA PRO A 522 8.06 5.69 -21.70
C PRO A 522 8.44 6.31 -23.05
N VAL A 523 7.45 6.56 -23.90
CA VAL A 523 7.62 7.19 -25.22
C VAL A 523 7.59 8.70 -25.07
N LEU A 524 8.69 9.39 -25.41
CA LEU A 524 8.88 10.81 -25.16
C LEU A 524 8.13 11.68 -26.19
N VAL A 525 7.33 12.65 -25.71
CA VAL A 525 6.55 13.56 -26.53
C VAL A 525 6.95 15.02 -26.30
N GLY A 526 7.13 15.46 -25.04
CA GLY A 526 7.58 16.80 -24.66
C GLY A 526 6.53 17.91 -24.81
N SER A 527 5.25 17.55 -24.91
CA SER A 527 4.13 18.52 -24.97
C SER A 527 2.86 17.85 -24.44
N ALA A 528 2.20 18.49 -23.49
CA ALA A 528 0.96 17.99 -22.86
C ALA A 528 -0.17 17.90 -23.90
N GLU A 529 -0.32 18.90 -24.75
CA GLU A 529 -1.32 18.94 -25.81
C GLU A 529 -1.09 17.79 -26.82
N LYS A 530 0.13 17.68 -27.35
CA LYS A 530 0.47 16.65 -28.35
C LYS A 530 0.39 15.23 -27.75
N ALA A 531 0.80 15.02 -26.50
CA ALA A 531 0.67 13.73 -25.84
C ALA A 531 -0.79 13.29 -25.72
N LYS A 532 -1.67 14.26 -25.40
CA LYS A 532 -3.11 14.03 -25.35
C LYS A 532 -3.68 13.72 -26.74
N LEU A 533 -3.37 14.54 -27.75
CA LEU A 533 -3.82 14.32 -29.12
C LEU A 533 -3.34 12.97 -29.66
N ALA A 534 -2.09 12.60 -29.41
CA ALA A 534 -1.55 11.30 -29.81
C ALA A 534 -2.33 10.14 -29.16
N SER A 535 -2.62 10.22 -27.88
CA SER A 535 -3.43 9.23 -27.18
C SER A 535 -4.85 9.13 -27.75
N ASP A 536 -5.49 10.26 -28.02
CA ASP A 536 -6.84 10.31 -28.58
C ASP A 536 -6.89 9.70 -30.00
N MET A 537 -5.92 10.04 -30.86
CA MET A 537 -5.81 9.46 -32.21
C MET A 537 -5.59 7.95 -32.16
N LEU A 538 -4.66 7.48 -31.31
CA LEU A 538 -4.39 6.04 -31.13
C LEU A 538 -5.66 5.29 -30.70
N LEU A 539 -6.45 5.87 -29.78
CA LEU A 539 -7.68 5.26 -29.29
C LEU A 539 -8.78 5.24 -30.35
N ASN A 540 -9.05 6.40 -30.95
CA ASN A 540 -10.24 6.58 -31.78
C ASN A 540 -10.07 6.06 -33.21
N GLU A 541 -8.86 6.15 -33.79
CA GLU A 541 -8.61 5.80 -35.19
C GLU A 541 -7.97 4.41 -35.32
N TYR A 542 -7.15 3.98 -34.33
CA TYR A 542 -6.39 2.73 -34.41
C TYR A 542 -6.80 1.69 -33.37
N GLY A 543 -7.77 2.02 -32.50
CA GLY A 543 -8.21 1.10 -31.45
C GLY A 543 -7.11 0.73 -30.42
N CYS A 544 -6.12 1.60 -30.24
CA CYS A 544 -5.00 1.39 -29.30
C CYS A 544 -5.12 2.34 -28.10
N TYR A 545 -5.44 1.83 -26.91
CA TYR A 545 -5.51 2.66 -25.71
C TYR A 545 -4.15 2.78 -25.03
N VAL A 546 -3.58 3.98 -25.08
CA VAL A 546 -2.31 4.36 -24.46
C VAL A 546 -2.53 5.59 -23.60
N GLN A 547 -1.97 5.60 -22.36
CA GLN A 547 -2.16 6.69 -21.42
C GLN A 547 -1.13 7.81 -21.62
N PRO A 548 -1.57 9.08 -21.86
CA PRO A 548 -0.68 10.24 -21.83
C PRO A 548 -0.36 10.61 -20.38
N ILE A 549 0.89 10.94 -20.10
CA ILE A 549 1.39 11.36 -18.80
C ILE A 549 1.88 12.80 -18.90
N ASN A 550 1.22 13.69 -18.14
CA ASN A 550 1.46 15.12 -18.14
C ASN A 550 1.76 15.60 -16.71
N TYR A 551 2.10 16.89 -16.58
CA TYR A 551 2.24 17.56 -15.29
C TYR A 551 0.96 17.40 -14.43
N PRO A 552 1.05 17.20 -13.09
CA PRO A 552 2.27 17.21 -12.27
C PRO A 552 2.96 15.84 -12.14
N THR A 553 2.53 14.81 -12.87
CA THR A 553 3.11 13.46 -12.79
C THR A 553 4.53 13.40 -13.35
N VAL A 554 4.80 14.19 -14.39
CA VAL A 554 6.14 14.46 -14.93
C VAL A 554 6.33 15.97 -15.07
N ALA A 555 7.56 16.44 -15.14
CA ALA A 555 7.85 17.86 -15.35
C ALA A 555 7.35 18.32 -16.74
N MET A 556 7.02 19.61 -16.87
CA MET A 556 6.66 20.24 -18.14
C MET A 556 7.83 20.12 -19.14
N GLY A 557 7.53 19.79 -20.38
CA GLY A 557 8.52 19.50 -21.42
C GLY A 557 9.02 18.05 -21.43
N LEU A 558 8.61 17.22 -20.45
CA LEU A 558 8.97 15.81 -20.34
C LEU A 558 7.76 14.88 -20.45
N GLU A 559 6.65 15.38 -20.99
CA GLU A 559 5.43 14.62 -21.21
C GLU A 559 5.68 13.43 -22.14
N ARG A 560 4.96 12.34 -21.89
CA ARG A 560 5.17 11.06 -22.55
C ARG A 560 3.91 10.24 -22.69
N LEU A 561 3.95 9.23 -23.53
CA LEU A 561 3.01 8.11 -23.51
C LEU A 561 3.62 6.98 -22.69
N ARG A 562 2.86 6.43 -21.74
CA ARG A 562 3.32 5.32 -20.91
C ARG A 562 2.71 4.01 -21.40
N ILE A 563 3.54 3.12 -21.89
CA ILE A 563 3.13 1.82 -22.44
C ILE A 563 3.65 0.72 -21.52
N THR A 564 2.82 -0.29 -21.29
CA THR A 564 3.12 -1.46 -20.45
C THR A 564 2.61 -2.71 -21.13
N PRO A 565 3.45 -3.42 -21.90
CA PRO A 565 3.08 -4.70 -22.49
C PRO A 565 2.71 -5.74 -21.42
N THR A 566 1.83 -6.66 -21.78
CA THR A 566 1.44 -7.81 -20.96
C THR A 566 1.80 -9.10 -21.66
N PRO A 567 1.82 -10.27 -21.00
CA PRO A 567 2.11 -11.56 -21.64
C PRO A 567 1.20 -11.92 -22.83
N GLN A 568 -0.02 -11.36 -22.87
CA GLN A 568 -1.02 -11.64 -23.89
C GLN A 568 -0.92 -10.74 -25.13
N HIS A 569 -0.11 -9.68 -25.08
CA HIS A 569 0.24 -8.96 -26.31
C HIS A 569 1.06 -9.88 -27.23
N THR A 570 0.69 -9.94 -28.50
CA THR A 570 1.40 -10.71 -29.53
C THR A 570 2.32 -9.80 -30.34
N SER A 571 3.24 -10.38 -31.13
CA SER A 571 4.05 -9.61 -32.08
C SER A 571 3.19 -8.84 -33.11
N GLN A 572 2.01 -9.37 -33.46
CA GLN A 572 1.05 -8.67 -34.32
C GLN A 572 0.51 -7.41 -33.64
N HIS A 573 0.13 -7.49 -32.36
CA HIS A 573 -0.28 -6.29 -31.60
C HIS A 573 0.85 -5.26 -31.52
N VAL A 574 2.11 -5.71 -31.34
CA VAL A 574 3.27 -4.82 -31.35
C VAL A 574 3.41 -4.11 -32.69
N ALA A 575 3.34 -4.84 -33.80
CA ALA A 575 3.42 -4.26 -35.14
C ALA A 575 2.31 -3.22 -35.38
N GLN A 576 1.05 -3.57 -35.04
CA GLN A 576 -0.09 -2.66 -35.17
C GLN A 576 0.10 -1.36 -34.38
N LEU A 577 0.57 -1.44 -33.13
CA LEU A 577 0.83 -0.25 -32.31
C LEU A 577 1.95 0.60 -32.89
N VAL A 578 3.04 -0.03 -33.37
CA VAL A 578 4.19 0.70 -33.93
C VAL A 578 3.79 1.42 -35.22
N ASP A 579 3.02 0.76 -36.09
CA ASP A 579 2.54 1.39 -37.35
C ASP A 579 1.58 2.53 -37.05
N ALA A 580 0.64 2.37 -36.10
CA ALA A 580 -0.22 3.46 -35.65
C ALA A 580 0.58 4.66 -35.08
N LEU A 581 1.59 4.37 -34.26
CA LEU A 581 2.46 5.41 -33.70
C LEU A 581 3.25 6.15 -34.79
N LYS A 582 3.76 5.47 -35.84
CA LYS A 582 4.46 6.11 -36.96
C LYS A 582 3.56 7.13 -37.65
N GLU A 583 2.32 6.78 -37.94
CA GLU A 583 1.36 7.69 -38.59
C GLU A 583 1.01 8.87 -37.66
N VAL A 584 0.77 8.62 -36.37
CA VAL A 584 0.51 9.68 -35.37
C VAL A 584 1.71 10.62 -35.25
N TRP A 585 2.95 10.07 -35.22
CA TRP A 585 4.18 10.88 -35.17
C TRP A 585 4.29 11.82 -36.34
N GLN A 586 4.06 11.30 -37.55
CA GLN A 586 4.11 12.08 -38.78
C GLN A 586 3.02 13.18 -38.81
N ARG A 587 1.77 12.85 -38.50
CA ARG A 587 0.62 13.77 -38.52
C ARG A 587 0.74 14.90 -37.51
N LEU A 588 1.21 14.61 -36.29
CA LEU A 588 1.40 15.62 -35.25
C LEU A 588 2.77 16.28 -35.30
N LYS A 589 3.61 15.94 -36.28
CA LYS A 589 4.99 16.44 -36.42
C LYS A 589 5.72 16.35 -35.07
N LEU A 590 5.72 15.13 -34.49
CA LEU A 590 6.43 14.84 -33.25
C LEU A 590 7.91 14.63 -33.54
N ARG A 591 8.76 14.96 -32.56
CA ARG A 591 10.22 14.82 -32.69
C ARG A 591 10.63 13.35 -32.74
N THR A 592 11.47 13.02 -33.69
CA THR A 592 12.07 11.70 -33.87
C THR A 592 13.35 11.53 -33.05
N VAL A 593 13.88 10.32 -33.04
CA VAL A 593 15.22 10.03 -32.47
C VAL A 593 16.28 10.95 -33.08
N ASP A 594 16.28 11.11 -34.42
CA ASP A 594 17.25 11.93 -35.11
C ASP A 594 17.13 13.42 -34.74
N ASP A 595 15.90 13.93 -34.58
CA ASP A 595 15.65 15.31 -34.14
C ASP A 595 16.21 15.57 -32.74
N LEU A 596 16.06 14.59 -31.82
CA LEU A 596 16.56 14.71 -30.45
C LEU A 596 18.09 14.59 -30.38
N LEU A 597 18.71 13.78 -31.26
CA LEU A 597 20.15 13.66 -31.35
C LEU A 597 20.78 14.92 -31.97
N ALA A 598 20.13 15.54 -32.96
CA ALA A 598 20.58 16.76 -33.64
C ALA A 598 20.36 18.06 -32.80
N ALA A 599 19.56 18.01 -31.75
CA ALA A 599 19.26 19.16 -30.91
C ALA A 599 20.52 19.72 -30.20
N PRO A 600 20.54 21.04 -29.89
CA PRO A 600 21.65 21.67 -29.16
C PRO A 600 22.03 20.94 -27.87
N ARG A 601 23.31 20.96 -27.49
CA ARG A 601 23.85 20.32 -26.26
C ARG A 601 24.16 21.35 -25.16
N ASP A 602 23.50 22.47 -25.20
CA ASP A 602 23.70 23.59 -24.28
C ASP A 602 22.78 23.59 -23.06
N GLY A 603 22.00 22.53 -22.88
CA GLY A 603 21.03 22.39 -21.80
C GLY A 603 19.70 23.11 -22.02
N SER A 604 19.50 23.77 -23.18
CA SER A 604 18.26 24.47 -23.51
C SER A 604 17.10 23.52 -23.84
N ASP A 605 17.40 22.29 -24.24
CA ASP A 605 16.40 21.28 -24.67
C ASP A 605 16.33 20.12 -23.67
N VAL A 606 15.48 20.26 -22.66
CA VAL A 606 15.33 19.29 -21.58
C VAL A 606 14.90 17.90 -22.06
N LEU A 607 14.11 17.79 -23.15
CA LEU A 607 13.67 16.51 -23.71
C LEU A 607 14.82 15.78 -24.40
N ALA A 608 15.59 16.50 -25.23
CA ALA A 608 16.75 15.95 -25.92
C ALA A 608 17.84 15.55 -24.93
N ASP A 609 18.04 16.34 -23.87
CA ASP A 609 19.01 16.03 -22.82
C ASP A 609 18.58 14.80 -22.01
N LEU A 610 17.29 14.65 -21.68
CA LEU A 610 16.77 13.45 -21.04
C LEU A 610 16.95 12.23 -21.94
N PHE A 611 16.59 12.34 -23.24
CA PHE A 611 16.74 11.27 -24.20
C PHE A 611 18.20 10.82 -24.28
N ARG A 612 19.13 11.73 -24.56
CA ARG A 612 20.56 11.43 -24.67
C ARG A 612 21.12 10.81 -23.41
N ARG A 613 20.87 11.40 -22.22
CA ARG A 613 21.35 10.85 -20.94
C ARG A 613 20.84 9.42 -20.75
N SER A 614 19.57 9.18 -21.01
CA SER A 614 18.99 7.85 -20.82
C SER A 614 19.58 6.77 -21.75
N GLN A 615 20.18 7.14 -22.90
CA GLN A 615 20.83 6.16 -23.78
C GLN A 615 22.23 5.72 -23.29
N PHE A 616 22.89 6.53 -22.47
CA PHE A 616 24.28 6.33 -22.04
C PHE A 616 24.42 5.99 -20.54
N GLU A 617 23.33 5.87 -19.80
CA GLU A 617 23.39 5.46 -18.40
C GLU A 617 23.85 4.00 -18.29
N ASP A 618 24.87 3.73 -17.48
CA ASP A 618 25.47 2.38 -17.29
C ASP A 618 24.48 1.32 -16.79
N ASN A 619 23.33 1.74 -16.25
CA ASN A 619 22.28 0.89 -15.69
C ASN A 619 21.17 0.51 -16.67
N ASN A 620 21.36 0.65 -17.99
CA ASN A 620 20.32 0.36 -18.99
C ASN A 620 20.29 -1.11 -19.45
N SER A 621 21.19 -1.94 -18.98
CA SER A 621 21.15 -3.38 -19.27
C SER A 621 19.85 -3.97 -18.70
N PRO A 622 19.05 -4.69 -19.53
CA PRO A 622 17.82 -5.31 -19.05
C PRO A 622 18.07 -6.21 -17.85
N LEU A 623 17.26 -6.08 -16.80
CA LEU A 623 17.35 -6.92 -15.61
C LEU A 623 17.22 -8.41 -15.96
N TRP A 624 16.29 -8.76 -16.85
CA TRP A 624 16.19 -10.12 -17.40
C TRP A 624 17.23 -10.31 -18.51
N THR A 625 18.21 -11.17 -18.31
CA THR A 625 19.22 -11.52 -19.32
C THR A 625 18.62 -12.46 -20.40
N ASP A 626 19.29 -12.62 -21.54
CA ASP A 626 18.84 -13.55 -22.58
C ASP A 626 18.80 -14.99 -22.07
N ALA A 627 19.77 -15.38 -21.25
CA ALA A 627 19.78 -16.69 -20.60
C ALA A 627 18.53 -16.90 -19.72
N MET A 628 18.13 -15.89 -18.95
CA MET A 628 16.92 -15.96 -18.10
C MET A 628 15.63 -16.06 -18.93
N LEU A 629 15.59 -15.42 -20.11
CA LEU A 629 14.40 -15.46 -20.96
C LEU A 629 14.22 -16.81 -21.67
N THR A 630 15.29 -17.56 -21.87
CA THR A 630 15.29 -18.87 -22.54
C THR A 630 15.29 -20.05 -21.56
N MET A 631 15.52 -19.81 -20.28
CA MET A 631 15.59 -20.84 -19.26
C MET A 631 14.21 -21.49 -19.02
N PRO A 632 14.11 -22.82 -18.89
CA PRO A 632 12.85 -23.49 -18.52
C PRO A 632 12.32 -22.93 -17.19
N SER A 633 11.02 -22.62 -17.15
CA SER A 633 10.36 -22.01 -15.95
C SER A 633 10.54 -22.84 -14.69
N GLU A 634 10.60 -24.17 -14.82
CA GLU A 634 10.75 -25.13 -13.71
C GLU A 634 12.15 -25.10 -13.11
N MET A 635 13.20 -24.80 -13.90
CA MET A 635 14.56 -24.66 -13.38
C MET A 635 14.75 -23.40 -12.52
N LEU A 636 13.98 -22.37 -12.76
CA LEU A 636 14.05 -21.10 -12.04
C LEU A 636 13.46 -21.21 -10.63
N VAL A 637 12.42 -22.03 -10.46
CA VAL A 637 11.74 -22.26 -9.17
C VAL A 637 12.50 -23.26 -8.29
N ASN A 638 13.14 -24.27 -8.88
CA ASN A 638 13.80 -25.36 -8.13
C ASN A 638 15.18 -25.00 -7.59
N SER A 639 15.83 -23.92 -8.06
CA SER A 639 17.13 -23.50 -7.54
C SER A 639 17.09 -23.00 -6.09
N ASP A 640 15.92 -22.55 -5.60
CA ASP A 640 15.75 -22.02 -4.25
C ASP A 640 14.91 -22.93 -3.30
N SER A 641 14.24 -23.98 -3.81
CA SER A 641 13.39 -24.83 -2.98
C SER A 641 14.16 -25.65 -1.94
N ALA A 642 15.47 -25.84 -2.11
CA ALA A 642 16.35 -26.45 -1.12
C ALA A 642 16.69 -25.52 0.06
N ALA A 643 16.68 -24.19 -0.15
CA ALA A 643 16.98 -23.20 0.88
C ALA A 643 15.76 -22.85 1.76
N LEU A 644 14.54 -22.99 1.22
CA LEU A 644 13.30 -22.71 1.95
C LEU A 644 12.87 -23.84 2.91
N ARG A 645 13.46 -25.04 2.84
CA ARG A 645 13.14 -26.19 3.71
C ARG A 645 13.94 -26.25 5.02
N CYS A 646 14.92 -25.41 5.23
CA CYS A 646 15.79 -25.47 6.40
C CYS A 646 15.33 -24.67 7.64
N GLY A 647 14.09 -24.19 7.70
CA GLY A 647 13.63 -23.34 8.81
C GLY A 647 12.57 -23.90 9.77
N CYS A 648 11.88 -24.99 9.44
CA CYS A 648 10.68 -25.41 10.21
C CYS A 648 10.64 -26.85 10.72
N ASP A 649 11.63 -27.70 10.47
CA ASP A 649 11.58 -29.13 10.87
C ASP A 649 12.39 -29.49 12.15
N ALA A 650 12.57 -28.55 13.07
CA ALA A 650 13.23 -28.81 14.35
C ALA A 650 12.26 -28.79 15.55
N ALA A 651 11.02 -29.24 15.40
CA ALA A 651 10.16 -29.54 16.56
C ALA A 651 9.05 -30.50 16.13
N THR A 652 9.32 -31.78 16.09
CA THR A 652 8.43 -32.90 16.52
C THR A 652 8.97 -34.20 15.99
N SER A 653 9.92 -34.79 16.72
CA SER A 653 10.12 -36.24 16.76
C SER A 653 9.94 -36.68 18.20
N ILE A 654 8.70 -36.90 18.59
CA ILE A 654 8.39 -37.74 19.75
C ILE A 654 7.98 -39.08 19.17
N THR A 655 8.88 -40.04 19.38
CA THR A 655 8.72 -41.47 19.17
C THR A 655 7.50 -42.02 19.89
N SER A 656 6.61 -42.66 19.16
CA SER A 656 5.73 -43.68 19.72
C SER A 656 6.07 -45.02 19.07
N SER A 657 6.88 -45.78 19.78
CA SER A 657 7.00 -47.23 19.60
C SER A 657 5.72 -47.89 20.11
N THR A 658 5.00 -48.58 19.26
CA THR A 658 4.06 -49.62 19.68
C THR A 658 4.30 -50.86 18.82
N ASP A 659 4.85 -51.86 19.50
CA ASP A 659 4.93 -53.24 19.07
C ASP A 659 3.55 -53.77 18.68
N THR A 660 3.50 -54.50 17.59
CA THR A 660 2.42 -55.45 17.29
C THR A 660 3.00 -56.83 17.06
N PRO A 661 2.53 -57.87 17.78
CA PRO A 661 2.96 -59.22 17.50
C PRO A 661 2.13 -59.85 16.37
N ALA A 662 2.83 -60.59 15.55
CA ALA A 662 2.28 -61.45 14.53
C ALA A 662 1.43 -62.59 15.16
N SER A 663 0.29 -62.90 14.55
CA SER A 663 -0.30 -64.23 14.66
C SER A 663 -0.79 -64.71 13.30
N SER A 664 -0.25 -65.85 12.91
CA SER A 664 -0.65 -66.74 11.84
C SER A 664 -2.03 -67.36 12.09
N THR A 665 -2.83 -67.64 11.09
CA THR A 665 -3.27 -68.96 10.62
C THR A 665 -4.61 -68.92 9.87
N HIS A 666 -4.59 -69.59 8.74
CA HIS A 666 -5.59 -70.44 8.09
C HIS A 666 -7.11 -70.06 8.06
N ALA A 667 -7.62 -69.82 6.87
CA ALA A 667 -8.43 -70.70 6.01
C ALA A 667 -8.85 -69.95 4.77
#